data_34308f7652f50ad773db45cec66af790
#
_entry.id   34308f7652f50ad773db45cec66af790
#
_cell.length_a   1.000
_cell.length_b   1.000
_cell.length_c   1.000
_cell.angle_alpha   90.00
_cell.angle_beta   90.00
_cell.angle_gamma   90.00
#
_symmetry.space_group_name_H-M   'P 1'
#
loop_
_entity.id
_entity.type
_entity.pdbx_description
1 polymer ?
#
loop_
_entity_poly.entity_id
_entity_poly.type
_entity_poly.pdbx_seq_one_letter_code
_entity_poly.pdbx_strand_id
1 'polypeptide(L)'
;MSTIPARQRGLNRAEICDRNFIEFVESWDGAIRPAAGADAPVLPGSACTVADFLDLFESQLVSRHLDLMARVLRVKNKVFYTIGSSGHEGNAMVARATRHTDPAFLHYRSGGFMAERFRKLPGMDPVMDSALSFAASAEDPASGGRHKVWGSKPLWVIPQTSTIASHLPKALGTAVAIEQARRIGHALPVPADSIAICSFGDASSNHATAQTAFNAAGWTAYQKLPAPVLFVCEDNGIGISVKTPAGWIARNFSQRPDLDYFHADGLDLASGYADVRRAVEHCRTTRRPTFLHLRTTRIMGHAGTDFEIEWRALEELVAVEATDPLLRSAAIALEAGLFTRESLLAAYEAMRARCFEAAEAADARPRIEALEQVMAPLAPYTPDAVQAEAGRADYAEARLKVFGGEENLPENHPPRHLAIQINQALHELMAKYPHTLLFGEDVAQKGGVYTVTKGLYKTFKGTRVFNTLLDETMILGLAQGYANMGMLPIPEIQYLAYFHNACDQIRGEAASLQFFSNGQYRNPMLVRMAGLGYQRGFGGHFHNDNSITALRDIPGLVVGCPSRGDDAATMLRTLAALAQVDGRVSIFLEPIALYMTKDLHEAGDGRWLFPYPAPGEAMALGEGRVYAPEAEDLVVITYGNGVPMALRAARAIEAELGWKTRVVDLRWLVPLNEAFIVQQAKSAGRIIVLDEGRRSAGVGEGVITALTEAGLGAVPMRRVVGADTYTPLAGAAFLVLPGDADVVAAARALAG
;
A
#
# COMPACT_ATOMS: atom_id res chain seq x y z
N MET A 1 -44.16 22.21 5.27
CA MET A 1 -43.69 21.07 4.43
C MET A 1 -43.80 21.48 2.96
N SER A 2 -42.75 21.89 2.32
CA SER A 2 -42.75 22.24 0.90
C SER A 2 -42.86 20.95 0.09
N THR A 3 -43.99 20.76 -0.58
CA THR A 3 -44.12 19.70 -1.57
C THR A 3 -43.14 19.98 -2.70
N ILE A 4 -42.24 19.03 -3.00
CA ILE A 4 -41.32 19.16 -4.16
C ILE A 4 -42.17 19.37 -5.39
N PRO A 5 -41.95 20.46 -6.14
CA PRO A 5 -42.68 20.69 -7.39
C PRO A 5 -42.53 19.52 -8.34
N ALA A 6 -43.60 19.17 -9.05
CA ALA A 6 -43.60 18.07 -10.05
C ALA A 6 -42.48 18.23 -11.11
N ARG A 7 -42.05 19.46 -11.39
CA ARG A 7 -40.93 19.81 -12.28
C ARG A 7 -39.55 19.30 -11.80
N GLN A 8 -39.35 19.04 -10.49
CA GLN A 8 -38.09 18.54 -9.95
C GLN A 8 -37.91 17.03 -10.14
N ARG A 9 -38.97 16.29 -10.46
CA ARG A 9 -38.91 14.83 -10.66
C ARG A 9 -38.07 14.40 -11.87
N GLY A 10 -37.88 15.29 -12.85
CA GLY A 10 -37.06 15.03 -14.04
C GLY A 10 -35.60 15.48 -13.93
N LEU A 11 -35.22 16.17 -12.85
CA LEU A 11 -33.87 16.67 -12.63
C LEU A 11 -32.99 15.63 -11.96
N ASN A 12 -31.71 15.60 -12.32
CA ASN A 12 -30.74 14.81 -11.56
C ASN A 12 -30.39 15.50 -10.23
N ARG A 13 -29.79 14.75 -9.30
CA ARG A 13 -29.48 15.24 -7.94
C ARG A 13 -28.55 16.46 -7.92
N ALA A 14 -27.63 16.57 -8.87
CA ALA A 14 -26.73 17.71 -8.98
C ALA A 14 -27.50 19.00 -9.33
N GLU A 15 -28.44 18.94 -10.31
CA GLU A 15 -29.28 20.06 -10.69
C GLU A 15 -30.20 20.48 -9.53
N ILE A 16 -30.71 19.53 -8.75
CA ILE A 16 -31.55 19.83 -7.57
C ILE A 16 -30.73 20.57 -6.50
N CYS A 17 -29.55 20.07 -6.15
CA CYS A 17 -28.68 20.71 -5.14
C CYS A 17 -28.26 22.12 -5.55
N ASP A 18 -27.94 22.29 -6.83
CA ASP A 18 -27.59 23.57 -7.40
C ASP A 18 -28.75 24.58 -7.28
N ARG A 19 -29.94 24.18 -7.70
CA ARG A 19 -31.14 24.99 -7.61
C ARG A 19 -31.51 25.31 -6.17
N ASN A 20 -31.42 24.34 -5.26
CA ASN A 20 -31.71 24.54 -3.85
C ASN A 20 -30.84 25.64 -3.24
N PHE A 21 -29.57 25.73 -3.61
CA PHE A 21 -28.68 26.79 -3.16
C PHE A 21 -29.14 28.17 -3.68
N ILE A 22 -29.42 28.29 -4.99
CA ILE A 22 -29.86 29.56 -5.60
C ILE A 22 -31.19 30.01 -4.99
N GLU A 23 -32.22 29.15 -4.95
CA GLU A 23 -33.53 29.46 -4.38
C GLU A 23 -33.44 29.84 -2.88
N PHE A 24 -32.56 29.19 -2.11
CA PHE A 24 -32.29 29.50 -0.72
C PHE A 24 -31.76 30.94 -0.55
N VAL A 25 -30.74 31.31 -1.33
CA VAL A 25 -30.14 32.64 -1.27
C VAL A 25 -31.12 33.72 -1.74
N GLU A 26 -31.88 33.49 -2.80
CA GLU A 26 -32.89 34.41 -3.33
C GLU A 26 -34.02 34.68 -2.34
N SER A 27 -34.45 33.64 -1.61
CA SER A 27 -35.56 33.72 -0.63
C SER A 27 -35.11 34.10 0.77
N TRP A 28 -33.83 34.38 1.01
CA TRP A 28 -33.30 34.70 2.32
C TRP A 28 -33.95 36.01 2.88
N ASP A 29 -34.54 35.89 4.06
CA ASP A 29 -35.21 36.99 4.78
C ASP A 29 -34.74 37.13 6.24
N GLY A 30 -33.64 36.44 6.62
CA GLY A 30 -33.07 36.47 7.96
C GLY A 30 -32.48 37.84 8.35
N ALA A 31 -32.24 38.04 9.64
CA ALA A 31 -31.62 39.24 10.15
C ALA A 31 -30.17 39.39 9.69
N ILE A 32 -29.78 40.59 9.27
CA ILE A 32 -28.41 40.92 8.86
C ILE A 32 -27.74 41.74 9.96
N ARG A 33 -26.53 41.37 10.34
CA ARG A 33 -25.67 42.08 11.26
C ARG A 33 -24.68 42.95 10.51
N PRO A 34 -24.16 44.01 11.10
CA PRO A 34 -23.01 44.70 10.50
C PRO A 34 -21.82 43.76 10.36
N ALA A 35 -21.14 43.80 9.21
CA ALA A 35 -19.94 43.00 8.98
C ALA A 35 -18.86 43.33 10.04
N ALA A 36 -18.31 42.29 10.65
CA ALA A 36 -17.21 42.38 11.60
C ALA A 36 -15.86 42.37 10.90
N GLY A 37 -14.79 42.76 11.57
CA GLY A 37 -13.43 42.72 11.04
C GLY A 37 -12.90 41.29 10.87
N ALA A 38 -11.88 41.09 10.05
CA ALA A 38 -11.35 39.79 9.67
C ALA A 38 -11.02 38.83 10.85
N ASP A 39 -10.48 39.38 11.94
CA ASP A 39 -10.08 38.63 13.14
C ASP A 39 -11.22 38.44 14.17
N ALA A 40 -12.37 39.06 13.93
CA ALA A 40 -13.52 38.90 14.83
C ALA A 40 -14.24 37.59 14.60
N PRO A 41 -14.94 37.04 15.60
CA PRO A 41 -15.84 35.90 15.43
C PRO A 41 -16.86 36.14 14.32
N VAL A 42 -17.07 35.17 13.44
CA VAL A 42 -18.06 35.27 12.33
C VAL A 42 -19.50 35.37 12.88
N LEU A 43 -19.76 34.68 13.95
CA LEU A 43 -21.00 34.79 14.74
C LEU A 43 -20.65 34.95 16.23
N PRO A 44 -21.52 35.58 17.06
CA PRO A 44 -21.29 35.67 18.49
C PRO A 44 -21.04 34.32 19.14
N GLY A 45 -19.91 34.20 19.86
CA GLY A 45 -19.50 32.94 20.52
C GLY A 45 -18.79 31.93 19.64
N SER A 46 -18.68 32.18 18.34
CA SER A 46 -17.90 31.34 17.45
C SER A 46 -16.39 31.52 17.66
N ALA A 47 -15.64 30.43 17.60
CA ALA A 47 -14.16 30.46 17.51
C ALA A 47 -13.65 30.57 16.05
N CYS A 48 -14.54 30.48 15.07
CA CYS A 48 -14.25 30.73 13.68
C CYS A 48 -14.26 32.24 13.42
N THR A 49 -13.12 32.77 12.98
CA THR A 49 -13.03 34.20 12.60
C THR A 49 -13.69 34.43 11.24
N VAL A 50 -13.97 35.69 10.92
CA VAL A 50 -14.50 36.09 9.60
C VAL A 50 -13.52 35.63 8.49
N ALA A 51 -12.22 35.81 8.68
CA ALA A 51 -11.22 35.38 7.73
C ALA A 51 -11.22 33.84 7.54
N ASP A 52 -11.20 33.07 8.64
CA ASP A 52 -11.28 31.61 8.59
C ASP A 52 -12.57 31.15 7.87
N PHE A 53 -13.69 31.78 8.18
CA PHE A 53 -14.98 31.45 7.59
C PHE A 53 -15.00 31.68 6.07
N LEU A 54 -14.51 32.83 5.60
CA LEU A 54 -14.48 33.17 4.18
C LEU A 54 -13.61 32.17 3.40
N ASP A 55 -12.43 31.85 3.91
CA ASP A 55 -11.53 30.84 3.31
C ASP A 55 -12.18 29.46 3.25
N LEU A 56 -12.77 29.01 4.35
CA LEU A 56 -13.47 27.72 4.43
C LEU A 56 -14.69 27.67 3.50
N PHE A 57 -15.47 28.75 3.43
CA PHE A 57 -16.64 28.83 2.57
C PHE A 57 -16.24 28.81 1.08
N GLU A 58 -15.20 29.54 0.69
CA GLU A 58 -14.67 29.45 -0.67
C GLU A 58 -14.21 28.03 -1.00
N SER A 59 -13.54 27.33 -0.07
CA SER A 59 -13.12 25.94 -0.24
C SER A 59 -14.32 24.99 -0.40
N GLN A 60 -15.43 25.24 0.30
CA GLN A 60 -16.69 24.52 0.09
C GLN A 60 -17.26 24.76 -1.31
N LEU A 61 -17.25 26.03 -1.79
CA LEU A 61 -17.73 26.39 -3.13
C LEU A 61 -16.89 25.71 -4.23
N VAL A 62 -15.55 25.71 -4.08
CA VAL A 62 -14.64 25.00 -4.99
C VAL A 62 -15.01 23.51 -5.06
N SER A 63 -15.12 22.85 -3.92
CA SER A 63 -15.44 21.42 -3.84
C SER A 63 -16.80 21.11 -4.51
N ARG A 64 -17.84 21.93 -4.20
CA ARG A 64 -19.18 21.77 -4.77
C ARG A 64 -19.19 21.95 -6.27
N HIS A 65 -18.59 23.01 -6.81
CA HIS A 65 -18.62 23.27 -8.24
C HIS A 65 -17.77 22.27 -9.04
N LEU A 66 -16.70 21.72 -8.47
CA LEU A 66 -15.98 20.59 -9.09
C LEU A 66 -16.89 19.36 -9.23
N ASP A 67 -17.70 19.03 -8.22
CA ASP A 67 -18.65 17.92 -8.31
C ASP A 67 -19.76 18.18 -9.34
N LEU A 68 -20.33 19.39 -9.35
CA LEU A 68 -21.39 19.78 -10.30
C LEU A 68 -20.86 19.72 -11.75
N MET A 69 -19.69 20.32 -11.98
CA MET A 69 -18.98 20.28 -13.27
C MET A 69 -18.72 18.86 -13.72
N ALA A 70 -18.15 18.02 -12.84
CA ALA A 70 -17.84 16.63 -13.17
C ALA A 70 -19.09 15.84 -13.59
N ARG A 71 -20.23 16.05 -12.92
CA ARG A 71 -21.51 15.40 -13.27
C ARG A 71 -22.03 15.83 -14.65
N VAL A 72 -21.96 17.13 -14.97
CA VAL A 72 -22.38 17.66 -16.27
C VAL A 72 -21.48 17.17 -17.40
N LEU A 73 -20.16 17.18 -17.19
CA LEU A 73 -19.21 16.83 -18.25
C LEU A 73 -19.05 15.32 -18.48
N ARG A 74 -19.43 14.49 -17.50
CA ARG A 74 -19.45 13.05 -17.68
C ARG A 74 -20.36 12.61 -18.81
N VAL A 75 -21.54 13.21 -18.93
CA VAL A 75 -22.49 12.90 -20.01
C VAL A 75 -21.88 13.19 -21.38
N LYS A 76 -20.91 14.10 -21.45
CA LYS A 76 -20.16 14.47 -22.66
C LYS A 76 -18.87 13.66 -22.87
N ASN A 77 -18.60 12.64 -22.03
CA ASN A 77 -17.37 11.85 -22.00
C ASN A 77 -16.08 12.68 -21.84
N LYS A 78 -16.16 13.82 -21.14
CA LYS A 78 -15.03 14.69 -20.81
C LYS A 78 -14.46 14.47 -19.42
N VAL A 79 -15.21 13.77 -18.55
CA VAL A 79 -14.86 13.39 -17.19
C VAL A 79 -15.17 11.91 -16.98
N PHE A 80 -14.27 11.18 -16.34
CA PHE A 80 -14.35 9.71 -16.25
C PHE A 80 -14.71 9.17 -14.87
N TYR A 81 -14.50 9.94 -13.79
CA TYR A 81 -14.76 9.51 -12.43
C TYR A 81 -15.54 10.59 -11.66
N THR A 82 -16.66 10.22 -11.06
CA THR A 82 -17.63 11.19 -10.49
C THR A 82 -18.14 10.82 -9.10
N ILE A 83 -17.31 10.19 -8.25
CA ILE A 83 -17.64 10.11 -6.82
C ILE A 83 -17.42 11.51 -6.23
N GLY A 84 -18.53 12.16 -5.82
CA GLY A 84 -18.52 13.53 -5.36
C GLY A 84 -18.26 13.65 -3.87
N SER A 85 -17.89 14.87 -3.47
CA SER A 85 -17.65 15.29 -2.09
C SER A 85 -18.85 16.03 -1.47
N SER A 86 -19.90 16.28 -2.24
CA SER A 86 -21.05 17.10 -1.86
C SER A 86 -21.75 16.61 -0.59
N GLY A 87 -21.81 17.47 0.40
CA GLY A 87 -22.27 17.20 1.77
C GLY A 87 -21.16 16.89 2.77
N HIS A 88 -19.92 16.66 2.29
CA HIS A 88 -18.73 16.44 3.12
C HIS A 88 -17.81 17.67 3.21
N GLU A 89 -18.21 18.81 2.65
CA GLU A 89 -17.37 20.00 2.52
C GLU A 89 -16.89 20.57 3.84
N GLY A 90 -17.53 20.20 4.97
CA GLY A 90 -17.05 20.55 6.31
C GLY A 90 -15.70 19.95 6.70
N ASN A 91 -15.22 18.92 5.95
CA ASN A 91 -13.87 18.39 6.15
C ASN A 91 -12.76 19.43 5.84
N ALA A 92 -13.07 20.54 5.16
CA ALA A 92 -12.20 21.69 5.01
C ALA A 92 -11.69 22.23 6.37
N MET A 93 -12.48 22.16 7.44
CA MET A 93 -12.08 22.57 8.78
C MET A 93 -10.86 21.75 9.28
N VAL A 94 -10.76 20.48 8.93
CA VAL A 94 -9.62 19.64 9.30
C VAL A 94 -8.36 20.11 8.56
N ALA A 95 -8.48 20.42 7.27
CA ALA A 95 -7.37 20.98 6.50
C ALA A 95 -6.93 22.35 7.04
N ARG A 96 -7.88 23.22 7.44
CA ARG A 96 -7.59 24.52 8.05
C ARG A 96 -6.82 24.38 9.35
N ALA A 97 -7.22 23.47 10.22
CA ALA A 97 -6.60 23.23 11.52
C ALA A 97 -5.24 22.54 11.45
N THR A 98 -4.91 21.86 10.35
CA THR A 98 -3.67 21.09 10.18
C THR A 98 -2.67 21.79 9.25
N ARG A 99 -1.41 21.37 9.23
CA ARG A 99 -0.35 21.91 8.37
C ARG A 99 -0.32 21.19 7.02
N HIS A 100 0.12 21.83 5.95
CA HIS A 100 0.33 21.16 4.66
C HIS A 100 1.43 20.08 4.72
N THR A 101 2.30 20.14 5.74
CA THR A 101 3.37 19.17 6.00
C THR A 101 2.92 17.99 6.87
N ASP A 102 1.70 17.99 7.40
CA ASP A 102 1.13 16.83 8.10
C ASP A 102 0.70 15.80 7.06
N PRO A 103 1.26 14.56 7.04
CA PRO A 103 0.88 13.54 6.07
C PRO A 103 -0.61 13.22 6.17
N ALA A 104 -1.30 13.21 5.02
CA ALA A 104 -2.74 12.99 4.95
C ALA A 104 -3.06 11.80 4.02
N PHE A 105 -3.94 10.92 4.52
CA PHE A 105 -4.50 9.76 3.86
C PHE A 105 -6.01 9.97 3.81
N LEU A 106 -6.53 10.33 2.63
CA LEU A 106 -7.84 10.95 2.53
C LEU A 106 -8.94 9.99 2.06
N HIS A 107 -10.13 10.20 2.60
CA HIS A 107 -11.35 9.66 2.03
C HIS A 107 -11.57 10.20 0.61
N TYR A 108 -12.21 9.43 -0.27
CA TYR A 108 -12.46 9.87 -1.66
C TYR A 108 -13.39 11.09 -1.76
N ARG A 109 -14.13 11.44 -0.68
CA ARG A 109 -15.01 12.63 -0.62
C ARG A 109 -14.33 13.86 0.01
N SER A 110 -13.02 13.93 -0.01
CA SER A 110 -12.25 14.98 0.66
C SER A 110 -12.01 16.22 -0.22
N GLY A 111 -12.95 16.58 -1.10
CA GLY A 111 -12.82 17.76 -1.98
C GLY A 111 -12.66 19.07 -1.21
N GLY A 112 -13.45 19.29 -0.15
CA GLY A 112 -13.32 20.47 0.71
C GLY A 112 -11.97 20.52 1.44
N PHE A 113 -11.51 19.39 1.98
CA PHE A 113 -10.17 19.26 2.57
C PHE A 113 -9.07 19.65 1.57
N MET A 114 -9.13 19.10 0.35
CA MET A 114 -8.14 19.41 -0.68
C MET A 114 -8.15 20.89 -1.06
N ALA A 115 -9.31 21.46 -1.37
CA ALA A 115 -9.45 22.87 -1.71
C ALA A 115 -8.79 23.77 -0.64
N GLU A 116 -9.07 23.52 0.65
CA GLU A 116 -8.49 24.28 1.76
C GLU A 116 -7.00 23.99 1.94
N ARG A 117 -6.55 22.75 1.72
CA ARG A 117 -5.14 22.37 1.83
C ARG A 117 -4.26 23.08 0.81
N PHE A 118 -4.75 23.25 -0.42
CA PHE A 118 -4.07 23.97 -1.49
C PHE A 118 -3.78 25.44 -1.13
N ARG A 119 -4.67 26.11 -0.40
CA ARG A 119 -4.49 27.51 0.05
C ARG A 119 -3.24 27.72 0.91
N LYS A 120 -2.72 26.65 1.55
CA LYS A 120 -1.54 26.73 2.43
C LYS A 120 -0.21 26.80 1.68
N LEU A 121 -0.21 26.58 0.38
CA LEU A 121 0.98 26.66 -0.46
C LEU A 121 0.71 27.57 -1.66
N PRO A 122 1.23 28.81 -1.65
CA PRO A 122 1.00 29.77 -2.73
C PRO A 122 1.43 29.24 -4.11
N GLY A 123 0.66 29.57 -5.12
CA GLY A 123 0.95 29.20 -6.52
C GLY A 123 0.32 27.87 -6.98
N MET A 124 -0.35 27.14 -6.10
CA MET A 124 -1.11 25.94 -6.48
C MET A 124 -2.56 26.30 -6.83
N ASP A 125 -3.16 25.61 -7.80
CA ASP A 125 -4.54 25.80 -8.22
C ASP A 125 -5.37 24.53 -8.02
N PRO A 126 -6.23 24.45 -6.97
CA PRO A 126 -7.04 23.28 -6.70
C PRO A 126 -8.05 22.99 -7.81
N VAL A 127 -8.51 24.01 -8.54
CA VAL A 127 -9.52 23.85 -9.60
C VAL A 127 -8.86 23.22 -10.84
N MET A 128 -7.74 23.76 -11.29
CA MET A 128 -7.02 23.23 -12.46
C MET A 128 -6.48 21.82 -12.20
N ASP A 129 -5.81 21.61 -11.07
CA ASP A 129 -5.24 20.29 -10.72
C ASP A 129 -6.33 19.20 -10.64
N SER A 130 -7.49 19.55 -10.05
CA SER A 130 -8.65 18.63 -10.02
C SER A 130 -9.25 18.40 -11.43
N ALA A 131 -9.33 19.43 -12.26
CA ALA A 131 -9.83 19.33 -13.62
C ALA A 131 -8.93 18.41 -14.48
N LEU A 132 -7.61 18.53 -14.37
CA LEU A 132 -6.65 17.65 -15.05
C LEU A 132 -6.84 16.19 -14.62
N SER A 133 -7.04 15.94 -13.34
CA SER A 133 -7.30 14.61 -12.80
C SER A 133 -8.64 14.04 -13.29
N PHE A 134 -9.71 14.83 -13.33
CA PHE A 134 -11.01 14.43 -13.87
C PHE A 134 -10.95 14.13 -15.38
N ALA A 135 -10.19 14.89 -16.15
CA ALA A 135 -10.00 14.70 -17.59
C ALA A 135 -9.04 13.53 -17.93
N ALA A 136 -8.44 12.88 -16.94
CA ALA A 136 -7.37 11.89 -17.10
C ALA A 136 -6.20 12.42 -17.96
N SER A 137 -5.82 13.68 -17.76
CA SER A 137 -4.69 14.30 -18.46
C SER A 137 -3.36 13.70 -18.00
N ALA A 138 -2.43 13.49 -18.93
CA ALA A 138 -1.05 13.11 -18.60
C ALA A 138 -0.31 14.17 -17.77
N GLU A 139 -0.83 15.41 -17.76
CA GLU A 139 -0.35 16.51 -16.92
C GLU A 139 -0.99 16.55 -15.51
N ASP A 140 -1.87 15.60 -15.18
CA ASP A 140 -2.42 15.48 -13.82
C ASP A 140 -1.30 15.36 -12.78
N PRO A 141 -1.15 16.35 -11.88
CA PRO A 141 -0.04 16.35 -10.93
C PRO A 141 -0.12 15.23 -9.87
N ALA A 142 -1.27 14.59 -9.69
CA ALA A 142 -1.42 13.48 -8.76
C ALA A 142 -1.03 12.14 -9.36
N SER A 143 -1.64 11.76 -10.51
CA SER A 143 -1.51 10.41 -11.07
C SER A 143 -0.92 10.37 -12.49
N GLY A 144 -0.72 11.52 -13.11
CA GLY A 144 -0.33 11.58 -14.52
C GLY A 144 -1.35 10.91 -15.44
N GLY A 145 -2.64 11.08 -15.16
CA GLY A 145 -3.74 10.57 -15.96
C GLY A 145 -4.12 9.10 -15.76
N ARG A 146 -3.51 8.40 -14.76
CA ARG A 146 -3.77 6.97 -14.53
C ARG A 146 -5.04 6.70 -13.75
N HIS A 147 -5.38 7.59 -12.84
CA HIS A 147 -6.62 7.48 -12.08
C HIS A 147 -6.97 8.83 -11.42
N LYS A 148 -8.26 9.07 -11.14
CA LYS A 148 -8.67 10.20 -10.31
C LYS A 148 -8.50 9.82 -8.85
N VAL A 149 -7.45 10.33 -8.22
CA VAL A 149 -7.16 10.17 -6.79
C VAL A 149 -6.90 11.54 -6.17
N TRP A 150 -7.15 11.68 -4.86
CA TRP A 150 -6.63 12.81 -4.11
C TRP A 150 -5.16 12.52 -3.77
N GLY A 151 -4.26 13.37 -4.26
CA GLY A 151 -2.83 13.21 -4.05
C GLY A 151 -2.08 14.51 -4.35
N SER A 152 -1.03 14.78 -3.58
CA SER A 152 -0.13 15.91 -3.83
C SER A 152 1.14 15.74 -3.01
N LYS A 153 2.29 15.65 -3.68
CA LYS A 153 3.58 15.55 -2.97
C LYS A 153 3.92 16.82 -2.18
N PRO A 154 3.78 18.03 -2.73
CA PRO A 154 4.06 19.28 -2.00
C PRO A 154 3.16 19.45 -0.77
N LEU A 155 1.95 18.95 -0.80
CA LEU A 155 0.97 19.07 0.29
C LEU A 155 0.93 17.85 1.22
N TRP A 156 1.83 16.88 1.05
CA TRP A 156 1.86 15.64 1.82
C TRP A 156 0.53 14.89 1.85
N VAL A 157 -0.17 14.88 0.73
CA VAL A 157 -1.36 14.05 0.53
C VAL A 157 -0.94 12.79 -0.23
N ILE A 158 -0.92 11.66 0.45
CA ILE A 158 -0.54 10.37 -0.11
C ILE A 158 -1.75 9.77 -0.83
N PRO A 159 -1.67 9.46 -2.13
CA PRO A 159 -2.79 8.89 -2.88
C PRO A 159 -3.33 7.61 -2.26
N GLN A 160 -4.66 7.47 -2.30
CA GLN A 160 -5.40 6.32 -1.81
C GLN A 160 -6.05 5.56 -2.96
N THR A 161 -6.15 4.25 -2.81
CA THR A 161 -6.95 3.41 -3.70
C THR A 161 -8.43 3.50 -3.32
N SER A 162 -9.30 2.89 -4.16
CA SER A 162 -10.72 2.79 -3.85
C SER A 162 -11.08 1.63 -2.91
N THR A 163 -10.09 0.85 -2.48
CA THR A 163 -10.30 -0.23 -1.51
C THR A 163 -10.63 0.38 -0.15
N ILE A 164 -11.82 0.09 0.34
CA ILE A 164 -12.35 0.66 1.59
C ILE A 164 -11.42 0.35 2.75
N ALA A 165 -11.07 1.39 3.51
CA ALA A 165 -10.29 1.33 4.75
C ALA A 165 -8.84 0.82 4.64
N SER A 166 -8.36 0.44 3.46
CA SER A 166 -7.00 -0.13 3.28
C SER A 166 -5.87 0.82 3.71
N HIS A 167 -6.12 2.12 3.72
CA HIS A 167 -5.16 3.16 4.09
C HIS A 167 -5.00 3.39 5.60
N LEU A 168 -5.90 2.90 6.45
CA LEU A 168 -5.83 3.17 7.88
C LEU A 168 -4.57 2.57 8.54
N PRO A 169 -4.14 1.32 8.23
CA PRO A 169 -2.91 0.76 8.78
C PRO A 169 -1.67 1.58 8.44
N LYS A 170 -1.52 2.04 7.19
CA LYS A 170 -0.35 2.85 6.79
C LYS A 170 -0.38 4.26 7.37
N ALA A 171 -1.55 4.83 7.64
CA ALA A 171 -1.67 6.11 8.34
C ALA A 171 -1.17 6.01 9.79
N LEU A 172 -1.59 4.96 10.52
CA LEU A 172 -1.04 4.67 11.85
C LEU A 172 0.46 4.39 11.77
N GLY A 173 0.89 3.58 10.80
CA GLY A 173 2.30 3.29 10.55
C GLY A 173 3.12 4.57 10.35
N THR A 174 2.60 5.54 9.60
CA THR A 174 3.25 6.84 9.38
C THR A 174 3.36 7.66 10.69
N ALA A 175 2.32 7.66 11.51
CA ALA A 175 2.35 8.33 12.82
C ALA A 175 3.41 7.71 13.75
N VAL A 176 3.48 6.39 13.81
CA VAL A 176 4.51 5.67 14.58
C VAL A 176 5.90 5.93 14.00
N ALA A 177 6.03 5.98 12.68
CA ALA A 177 7.29 6.20 11.98
C ALA A 177 7.91 7.58 12.29
N ILE A 178 7.10 8.63 12.40
CA ILE A 178 7.57 9.98 12.79
C ILE A 178 8.30 9.93 14.16
N GLU A 179 7.72 9.22 15.11
CA GLU A 179 8.33 9.08 16.45
C GLU A 179 9.53 8.13 16.45
N GLN A 180 9.47 7.07 15.67
CA GLN A 180 10.56 6.10 15.59
C GLN A 180 11.80 6.70 14.93
N ALA A 181 11.64 7.50 13.88
CA ALA A 181 12.74 8.21 13.22
C ALA A 181 13.54 9.06 14.23
N ARG A 182 12.85 9.79 15.10
CA ARG A 182 13.49 10.56 16.18
C ARG A 182 14.33 9.70 17.11
N ARG A 183 13.83 8.50 17.46
CA ARG A 183 14.53 7.58 18.38
C ARG A 183 15.79 6.97 17.79
N ILE A 184 15.82 6.77 16.47
CA ILE A 184 16.99 6.22 15.77
C ILE A 184 17.87 7.29 15.14
N GLY A 185 17.55 8.60 15.29
CA GLY A 185 18.31 9.70 14.72
C GLY A 185 18.19 9.81 13.20
N HIS A 186 17.09 9.33 12.61
CA HIS A 186 16.82 9.42 11.18
C HIS A 186 16.19 10.78 10.83
N ALA A 187 16.65 11.40 9.74
CA ALA A 187 16.11 12.66 9.24
C ALA A 187 14.69 12.42 8.64
N LEU A 188 13.72 13.17 9.16
CA LEU A 188 12.35 13.09 8.66
C LEU A 188 12.15 14.02 7.46
N PRO A 189 11.32 13.60 6.48
CA PRO A 189 10.91 14.47 5.37
C PRO A 189 9.80 15.47 5.76
N VAL A 190 9.31 15.41 7.01
CA VAL A 190 8.29 16.29 7.59
C VAL A 190 8.75 16.82 8.94
N PRO A 191 8.17 17.92 9.49
CA PRO A 191 8.47 18.36 10.84
C PRO A 191 8.28 17.27 11.90
N ALA A 192 9.15 17.22 12.90
CA ALA A 192 9.13 16.19 13.93
C ALA A 192 7.86 16.18 14.81
N ASP A 193 7.14 17.30 14.86
CA ASP A 193 5.86 17.43 15.55
C ASP A 193 4.64 17.24 14.65
N SER A 194 4.82 16.78 13.41
CA SER A 194 3.74 16.43 12.49
C SER A 194 2.84 15.34 13.07
N ILE A 195 1.59 15.34 12.63
CA ILE A 195 0.60 14.30 12.90
C ILE A 195 0.20 13.63 11.58
N ALA A 196 -0.18 12.38 11.60
CA ALA A 196 -0.76 11.71 10.43
C ALA A 196 -2.28 11.87 10.45
N ILE A 197 -2.86 12.35 9.35
CA ILE A 197 -4.32 12.54 9.21
C ILE A 197 -4.86 11.38 8.39
N CYS A 198 -5.93 10.74 8.85
CA CYS A 198 -6.57 9.63 8.15
C CYS A 198 -8.08 9.81 8.12
N SER A 199 -8.66 10.20 6.98
CA SER A 199 -10.11 10.34 6.86
C SER A 199 -10.76 9.14 6.15
N PHE A 200 -11.97 8.79 6.61
CA PHE A 200 -12.75 7.65 6.12
C PHE A 200 -14.24 7.84 6.46
N GLY A 201 -15.11 7.10 5.79
CA GLY A 201 -16.55 7.13 6.05
C GLY A 201 -16.96 6.25 7.22
N ASP A 202 -18.13 6.53 7.82
CA ASP A 202 -18.73 5.80 8.94
C ASP A 202 -18.84 4.29 8.67
N ALA A 203 -19.33 3.90 7.50
CA ALA A 203 -19.43 2.48 7.12
C ALA A 203 -18.08 1.79 7.02
N SER A 204 -17.03 2.51 6.65
CA SER A 204 -15.66 1.98 6.59
C SER A 204 -15.13 1.56 7.96
N SER A 205 -15.66 2.14 9.05
CA SER A 205 -15.26 1.79 10.42
C SER A 205 -15.53 0.32 10.77
N ASN A 206 -16.45 -0.34 10.06
CA ASN A 206 -16.76 -1.76 10.28
C ASN A 206 -15.80 -2.73 9.59
N HIS A 207 -14.98 -2.22 8.66
CA HIS A 207 -14.07 -3.06 7.88
C HIS A 207 -12.96 -3.64 8.78
N ALA A 208 -12.60 -4.92 8.57
CA ALA A 208 -11.57 -5.59 9.36
C ALA A 208 -10.25 -4.80 9.38
N THR A 209 -9.81 -4.28 8.22
CA THR A 209 -8.60 -3.47 8.09
C THR A 209 -8.66 -2.18 8.90
N ALA A 210 -9.83 -1.54 9.02
CA ALA A 210 -10.01 -0.37 9.89
C ALA A 210 -9.89 -0.76 11.37
N GLN A 211 -10.54 -1.86 11.77
CA GLN A 211 -10.48 -2.35 13.15
C GLN A 211 -9.06 -2.74 13.56
N THR A 212 -8.28 -3.33 12.66
CA THR A 212 -6.84 -3.57 12.82
C THR A 212 -6.10 -2.28 13.20
N ALA A 213 -6.28 -1.20 12.45
CA ALA A 213 -5.61 0.07 12.72
C ALA A 213 -6.03 0.67 14.09
N PHE A 214 -7.33 0.64 14.42
CA PHE A 214 -7.81 1.13 15.71
C PHE A 214 -7.31 0.30 16.89
N ASN A 215 -7.25 -1.03 16.76
CA ASN A 215 -6.69 -1.92 17.77
C ASN A 215 -5.20 -1.65 17.98
N ALA A 216 -4.45 -1.53 16.90
CA ALA A 216 -3.02 -1.26 16.98
C ALA A 216 -2.72 0.15 17.53
N ALA A 217 -3.55 1.15 17.22
CA ALA A 217 -3.44 2.49 17.79
C ALA A 217 -3.64 2.46 19.32
N GLY A 218 -4.71 1.81 19.80
CA GLY A 218 -4.97 1.63 21.23
C GLY A 218 -3.86 0.82 21.92
N TRP A 219 -3.38 -0.26 21.29
CA TRP A 219 -2.26 -1.04 21.82
C TRP A 219 -0.97 -0.22 21.94
N THR A 220 -0.68 0.63 20.95
CA THR A 220 0.49 1.51 20.98
C THR A 220 0.38 2.52 22.11
N ALA A 221 -0.79 3.13 22.31
CA ALA A 221 -1.05 4.08 23.40
C ALA A 221 -1.03 3.39 24.76
N TYR A 222 -1.55 2.17 24.90
CA TYR A 222 -1.45 1.36 26.12
C TYR A 222 0.01 1.12 26.54
N GLN A 223 0.90 0.90 25.57
CA GLN A 223 2.34 0.79 25.80
C GLN A 223 3.03 2.13 26.11
N LYS A 224 2.28 3.24 26.14
CA LYS A 224 2.81 4.60 26.31
C LYS A 224 3.79 5.00 25.19
N LEU A 225 3.61 4.44 24.00
CA LEU A 225 4.34 4.81 22.81
C LEU A 225 3.57 5.89 22.05
N PRO A 226 4.24 6.95 21.59
CA PRO A 226 3.57 7.98 20.81
C PRO A 226 3.11 7.44 19.45
N ALA A 227 1.87 7.80 19.07
CA ALA A 227 1.31 7.49 17.77
C ALA A 227 0.33 8.62 17.37
N PRO A 228 0.84 9.77 16.94
CA PRO A 228 0.03 10.96 16.66
C PRO A 228 -0.77 10.81 15.36
N VAL A 229 -1.75 9.93 15.34
CA VAL A 229 -2.70 9.75 14.25
C VAL A 229 -4.03 10.40 14.61
N LEU A 230 -4.54 11.24 13.69
CA LEU A 230 -5.88 11.81 13.74
C LEU A 230 -6.77 11.02 12.78
N PHE A 231 -7.57 10.10 13.31
CA PHE A 231 -8.61 9.40 12.58
C PHE A 231 -9.83 10.30 12.44
N VAL A 232 -10.22 10.66 11.22
CA VAL A 232 -11.38 11.51 10.93
C VAL A 232 -12.47 10.65 10.32
N CYS A 233 -13.47 10.31 11.13
CA CYS A 233 -14.64 9.57 10.67
C CYS A 233 -15.70 10.54 10.16
N GLU A 234 -15.86 10.63 8.85
CA GLU A 234 -16.88 11.43 8.18
C GLU A 234 -18.20 10.65 8.18
N ASP A 235 -19.03 10.90 9.20
CA ASP A 235 -20.29 10.18 9.44
C ASP A 235 -21.45 10.85 8.70
N ASN A 236 -21.90 10.23 7.62
CA ASN A 236 -23.07 10.64 6.84
C ASN A 236 -24.27 9.69 7.01
N GLY A 237 -24.17 8.68 7.87
CA GLY A 237 -25.22 7.73 8.20
C GLY A 237 -25.53 6.68 7.13
N ILE A 238 -24.71 6.56 6.07
CA ILE A 238 -24.98 5.60 5.00
C ILE A 238 -23.71 5.11 4.28
N GLY A 239 -23.52 3.79 4.18
CA GLY A 239 -22.48 3.14 3.37
C GLY A 239 -23.03 2.60 2.06
N ILE A 240 -22.68 3.22 0.94
CA ILE A 240 -23.25 2.93 -0.40
C ILE A 240 -24.78 3.08 -0.38
N SER A 241 -25.51 1.98 -0.10
CA SER A 241 -26.98 1.92 0.00
C SER A 241 -27.48 1.43 1.37
N VAL A 242 -26.58 1.05 2.27
CA VAL A 242 -26.91 0.51 3.59
C VAL A 242 -26.77 1.59 4.66
N LYS A 243 -27.84 1.83 5.41
CA LYS A 243 -27.85 2.83 6.49
C LYS A 243 -26.95 2.36 7.64
N THR A 244 -26.10 3.26 8.13
CA THR A 244 -25.40 3.08 9.40
C THR A 244 -26.40 3.28 10.53
N PRO A 245 -26.47 2.38 11.55
CA PRO A 245 -27.41 2.57 12.66
C PRO A 245 -27.18 3.89 13.39
N ALA A 246 -28.26 4.57 13.78
CA ALA A 246 -28.18 5.86 14.46
C ALA A 246 -27.29 5.81 15.72
N GLY A 247 -26.35 6.74 15.82
CA GLY A 247 -25.38 6.82 16.93
C GLY A 247 -24.34 5.68 16.94
N TRP A 248 -24.19 4.91 15.85
CA TRP A 248 -23.26 3.78 15.76
C TRP A 248 -21.82 4.19 16.07
N ILE A 249 -21.33 5.26 15.45
CA ILE A 249 -19.94 5.73 15.64
C ILE A 249 -19.71 6.15 17.09
N ALA A 250 -20.58 6.99 17.65
CA ALA A 250 -20.44 7.44 19.03
C ALA A 250 -20.43 6.26 20.02
N ARG A 251 -21.34 5.28 19.86
CA ARG A 251 -21.42 4.10 20.74
C ARG A 251 -20.17 3.20 20.66
N ASN A 252 -19.54 3.10 19.49
CA ASN A 252 -18.40 2.22 19.31
C ASN A 252 -17.05 2.88 19.67
N PHE A 253 -16.96 4.22 19.61
CA PHE A 253 -15.68 4.90 19.72
C PHE A 253 -15.57 5.86 20.92
N SER A 254 -16.67 6.39 21.48
CA SER A 254 -16.58 7.37 22.57
C SER A 254 -16.01 6.80 23.88
N GLN A 255 -16.06 5.49 24.06
CA GLN A 255 -15.55 4.77 25.24
C GLN A 255 -14.46 3.75 24.88
N ARG A 256 -13.90 3.82 23.66
CA ARG A 256 -12.87 2.87 23.24
C ARG A 256 -11.57 3.15 23.99
N PRO A 257 -11.00 2.15 24.69
CA PRO A 257 -9.77 2.36 25.46
C PRO A 257 -8.62 2.88 24.59
N ASP A 258 -7.85 3.80 25.15
CA ASP A 258 -6.63 4.35 24.54
C ASP A 258 -6.77 5.00 23.16
N LEU A 259 -8.00 5.42 22.81
CA LEU A 259 -8.32 6.20 21.62
C LEU A 259 -9.15 7.43 22.05
N ASP A 260 -8.54 8.62 21.97
CA ASP A 260 -9.14 9.84 22.52
C ASP A 260 -10.21 10.38 21.56
N TYR A 261 -11.48 10.40 21.99
CA TYR A 261 -12.63 10.70 21.13
C TYR A 261 -13.04 12.19 21.20
N PHE A 262 -13.28 12.77 20.03
CA PHE A 262 -13.83 14.11 19.81
C PHE A 262 -15.00 14.04 18.84
N HIS A 263 -15.96 14.95 18.98
CA HIS A 263 -17.08 15.12 18.06
C HIS A 263 -17.12 16.55 17.54
N ALA A 264 -17.40 16.74 16.24
CA ALA A 264 -17.60 18.03 15.61
C ALA A 264 -18.74 17.98 14.60
N ASP A 265 -19.48 19.07 14.46
CA ASP A 265 -20.51 19.23 13.44
C ASP A 265 -19.87 19.76 12.13
N GLY A 266 -19.70 18.89 11.14
CA GLY A 266 -19.19 19.24 9.82
C GLY A 266 -20.21 19.95 8.92
N LEU A 267 -21.46 20.11 9.37
CA LEU A 267 -22.50 20.82 8.62
C LEU A 267 -22.54 22.33 8.96
N ASP A 268 -21.84 22.75 10.02
CA ASP A 268 -21.80 24.16 10.45
C ASP A 268 -20.37 24.59 10.76
N LEU A 269 -19.79 25.44 9.91
CA LEU A 269 -18.41 25.93 10.04
C LEU A 269 -18.22 26.78 11.31
N ALA A 270 -19.22 27.58 11.71
CA ALA A 270 -19.11 28.50 12.84
C ALA A 270 -19.05 27.77 14.18
N SER A 271 -19.76 26.66 14.33
CA SER A 271 -19.79 25.88 15.57
C SER A 271 -18.75 24.75 15.55
N GLY A 272 -18.57 24.04 14.42
CA GLY A 272 -17.73 22.84 14.32
C GLY A 272 -16.23 23.12 14.36
N TYR A 273 -15.77 24.30 13.92
CA TYR A 273 -14.35 24.59 13.79
C TYR A 273 -13.57 24.55 15.10
N ALA A 274 -14.20 25.00 16.20
CA ALA A 274 -13.58 24.94 17.53
C ALA A 274 -13.26 23.50 17.96
N ASP A 275 -14.21 22.59 17.71
CA ASP A 275 -14.09 21.19 18.10
C ASP A 275 -13.03 20.47 17.26
N VAL A 276 -12.97 20.74 15.96
CA VAL A 276 -11.93 20.25 15.06
C VAL A 276 -10.55 20.73 15.52
N ARG A 277 -10.39 22.03 15.82
CA ARG A 277 -9.13 22.57 16.35
C ARG A 277 -8.68 21.89 17.63
N ARG A 278 -9.63 21.66 18.58
CA ARG A 278 -9.32 20.95 19.84
C ARG A 278 -8.82 19.54 19.59
N ALA A 279 -9.44 18.80 18.69
CA ALA A 279 -9.00 17.44 18.34
C ALA A 279 -7.60 17.43 17.72
N VAL A 280 -7.33 18.31 16.77
CA VAL A 280 -6.02 18.47 16.12
C VAL A 280 -4.94 18.84 17.12
N GLU A 281 -5.20 19.84 17.96
CA GLU A 281 -4.24 20.30 18.99
C GLU A 281 -3.99 19.22 20.02
N HIS A 282 -5.02 18.50 20.47
CA HIS A 282 -4.88 17.37 21.37
C HIS A 282 -3.96 16.29 20.78
N CYS A 283 -4.23 15.85 19.54
CA CYS A 283 -3.42 14.85 18.86
C CYS A 283 -1.94 15.29 18.76
N ARG A 284 -1.71 16.56 18.40
CA ARG A 284 -0.36 17.13 18.23
C ARG A 284 0.40 17.25 19.54
N THR A 285 -0.23 17.73 20.59
CA THR A 285 0.43 18.02 21.87
C THR A 285 0.63 16.76 22.71
N THR A 286 -0.38 15.89 22.75
CA THR A 286 -0.30 14.64 23.54
C THR A 286 0.40 13.50 22.83
N ARG A 287 0.54 13.59 21.51
CA ARG A 287 1.07 12.53 20.65
C ARG A 287 0.29 11.22 20.77
N ARG A 288 -1.00 11.28 21.16
CA ARG A 288 -1.87 10.12 21.31
C ARG A 288 -2.78 9.92 20.10
N PRO A 289 -3.17 8.68 19.79
CA PRO A 289 -4.18 8.42 18.79
C PRO A 289 -5.48 9.14 19.14
N THR A 290 -6.01 9.90 18.19
CA THR A 290 -7.20 10.73 18.37
C THR A 290 -8.23 10.36 17.32
N PHE A 291 -9.49 10.21 17.73
CA PHE A 291 -10.62 9.92 16.85
C PHE A 291 -11.55 11.13 16.79
N LEU A 292 -11.63 11.78 15.65
CA LEU A 292 -12.56 12.86 15.37
C LEU A 292 -13.78 12.30 14.63
N HIS A 293 -14.91 12.25 15.30
CA HIS A 293 -16.23 11.97 14.72
C HIS A 293 -16.78 13.26 14.11
N LEU A 294 -16.66 13.39 12.79
CA LEU A 294 -17.13 14.54 12.03
C LEU A 294 -18.49 14.22 11.41
N ARG A 295 -19.55 14.87 11.89
CA ARG A 295 -20.88 14.76 11.30
C ARG A 295 -20.87 15.35 9.89
N THR A 296 -21.36 14.61 8.91
CA THR A 296 -21.48 15.05 7.51
C THR A 296 -22.82 14.60 6.94
N THR A 297 -23.08 14.89 5.69
CA THR A 297 -24.24 14.38 4.96
C THR A 297 -23.82 13.96 3.55
N ARG A 298 -24.61 13.12 2.90
CA ARG A 298 -24.39 12.77 1.49
C ARG A 298 -25.60 13.18 0.68
N ILE A 299 -25.52 14.34 0.03
CA ILE A 299 -26.63 14.95 -0.71
C ILE A 299 -26.77 14.46 -2.17
N MET A 300 -25.76 13.79 -2.71
CA MET A 300 -25.80 13.14 -4.02
C MET A 300 -25.65 11.61 -3.86
N GLY A 301 -25.98 10.84 -4.89
CA GLY A 301 -25.76 9.39 -4.91
C GLY A 301 -24.32 8.99 -4.61
N HIS A 302 -24.09 7.73 -4.27
CA HIS A 302 -22.75 7.22 -3.95
C HIS A 302 -21.76 7.47 -5.07
N ALA A 303 -22.17 7.18 -6.31
CA ALA A 303 -21.41 7.44 -7.52
C ALA A 303 -22.28 8.16 -8.55
N GLY A 304 -21.67 8.66 -9.65
CA GLY A 304 -22.40 9.41 -10.68
C GLY A 304 -23.46 8.64 -11.44
N THR A 305 -23.54 7.32 -11.25
CA THR A 305 -24.55 6.45 -11.87
C THR A 305 -25.71 6.10 -10.95
N ASP A 306 -25.67 6.50 -9.68
CA ASP A 306 -26.69 6.08 -8.72
C ASP A 306 -27.99 6.86 -8.88
N PHE A 307 -29.09 6.13 -8.98
CA PHE A 307 -30.46 6.63 -8.96
C PHE A 307 -31.08 6.29 -7.60
N GLU A 308 -30.82 7.14 -6.58
CA GLU A 308 -31.26 6.88 -5.20
C GLU A 308 -32.79 6.83 -5.06
N ILE A 309 -33.55 7.47 -5.93
CA ILE A 309 -35.03 7.44 -5.93
C ILE A 309 -35.63 6.04 -6.19
N GLU A 310 -34.84 5.10 -6.70
CA GLU A 310 -35.26 3.72 -6.90
C GLU A 310 -35.36 2.92 -5.59
N TRP A 311 -34.64 3.37 -4.54
CA TRP A 311 -34.53 2.63 -3.29
C TRP A 311 -34.62 3.50 -2.02
N ARG A 312 -34.75 4.82 -2.16
CA ARG A 312 -34.96 5.79 -1.06
C ARG A 312 -36.24 6.56 -1.27
N ALA A 313 -37.00 6.77 -0.20
CA ALA A 313 -38.17 7.63 -0.24
C ALA A 313 -37.80 9.07 -0.61
N LEU A 314 -38.64 9.74 -1.40
CA LEU A 314 -38.41 11.11 -1.84
C LEU A 314 -38.33 12.07 -0.67
N GLU A 315 -39.18 11.87 0.34
CA GLU A 315 -39.19 12.68 1.59
C GLU A 315 -37.87 12.55 2.35
N GLU A 316 -37.25 11.37 2.36
CA GLU A 316 -35.94 11.18 2.96
C GLU A 316 -34.86 11.94 2.21
N LEU A 317 -34.89 11.90 0.88
CA LEU A 317 -33.94 12.63 0.05
C LEU A 317 -34.04 14.14 0.25
N VAL A 318 -35.27 14.67 0.32
CA VAL A 318 -35.52 16.10 0.61
C VAL A 318 -35.03 16.49 1.99
N ALA A 319 -35.25 15.63 2.99
CA ALA A 319 -34.76 15.89 4.34
C ALA A 319 -33.22 15.94 4.40
N VAL A 320 -32.54 15.08 3.63
CA VAL A 320 -31.07 15.09 3.49
C VAL A 320 -30.59 16.34 2.78
N GLU A 321 -31.25 16.77 1.68
CA GLU A 321 -30.92 18.01 0.96
C GLU A 321 -31.04 19.26 1.84
N ALA A 322 -31.99 19.28 2.75
CA ALA A 322 -32.18 20.39 3.71
C ALA A 322 -31.01 20.48 4.74
N THR A 323 -30.18 19.44 4.86
CA THR A 323 -28.99 19.45 5.72
C THR A 323 -27.71 19.84 4.97
N ASP A 324 -27.81 20.36 3.76
CA ASP A 324 -26.66 20.77 2.96
C ASP A 324 -25.80 21.81 3.70
N PRO A 325 -24.49 21.52 3.95
CA PRO A 325 -23.60 22.45 4.64
C PRO A 325 -23.44 23.80 3.93
N LEU A 326 -23.61 23.84 2.60
CA LEU A 326 -23.53 25.10 1.85
C LEU A 326 -24.72 26.03 2.16
N LEU A 327 -25.91 25.49 2.37
CA LEU A 327 -27.07 26.32 2.79
C LEU A 327 -26.82 26.98 4.16
N ARG A 328 -26.23 26.21 5.09
CA ARG A 328 -25.86 26.75 6.39
C ARG A 328 -24.77 27.82 6.30
N SER A 329 -23.75 27.59 5.47
CA SER A 329 -22.67 28.55 5.25
C SER A 329 -23.19 29.82 4.56
N ALA A 330 -24.10 29.70 3.58
CA ALA A 330 -24.77 30.84 2.94
C ALA A 330 -25.58 31.66 3.99
N ALA A 331 -26.32 30.97 4.86
CA ALA A 331 -27.06 31.66 5.94
C ALA A 331 -26.12 32.46 6.86
N ILE A 332 -25.00 31.87 7.28
CA ILE A 332 -23.99 32.53 8.11
C ILE A 332 -23.38 33.74 7.37
N ALA A 333 -23.04 33.59 6.10
CA ALA A 333 -22.46 34.65 5.27
C ALA A 333 -23.38 35.87 5.14
N LEU A 334 -24.69 35.63 4.96
CA LEU A 334 -25.72 36.66 4.87
C LEU A 334 -26.02 37.27 6.24
N GLU A 335 -26.21 36.44 7.28
CA GLU A 335 -26.47 36.90 8.66
C GLU A 335 -25.33 37.79 9.18
N ALA A 336 -24.08 37.40 8.93
CA ALA A 336 -22.88 38.14 9.33
C ALA A 336 -22.61 39.38 8.46
N GLY A 337 -23.45 39.69 7.47
CA GLY A 337 -23.33 40.85 6.59
C GLY A 337 -22.07 40.81 5.69
N LEU A 338 -21.50 39.63 5.47
CA LEU A 338 -20.29 39.46 4.64
C LEU A 338 -20.64 39.51 3.15
N PHE A 339 -21.87 39.14 2.79
CA PHE A 339 -22.41 39.18 1.45
C PHE A 339 -23.82 39.74 1.47
N THR A 340 -24.21 40.39 0.37
CA THR A 340 -25.63 40.54 -0.01
C THR A 340 -26.08 39.31 -0.80
N ARG A 341 -27.39 39.12 -1.00
CA ARG A 341 -27.90 38.02 -1.85
C ARG A 341 -27.30 38.06 -3.23
N GLU A 342 -27.24 39.24 -3.86
CA GLU A 342 -26.70 39.46 -5.19
C GLU A 342 -25.21 39.16 -5.25
N SER A 343 -24.40 39.61 -4.30
CA SER A 343 -22.95 39.37 -4.28
C SER A 343 -22.64 37.90 -3.99
N LEU A 344 -23.43 37.21 -3.18
CA LEU A 344 -23.26 35.78 -2.90
C LEU A 344 -23.57 34.93 -4.14
N LEU A 345 -24.67 35.22 -4.84
CA LEU A 345 -25.00 34.55 -6.10
C LEU A 345 -23.94 34.82 -7.16
N ALA A 346 -23.45 36.07 -7.25
CA ALA A 346 -22.34 36.39 -8.17
C ALA A 346 -21.07 35.59 -7.86
N ALA A 347 -20.70 35.42 -6.59
CA ALA A 347 -19.55 34.61 -6.19
C ALA A 347 -19.75 33.12 -6.51
N TYR A 348 -20.96 32.59 -6.29
CA TYR A 348 -21.34 31.22 -6.63
C TYR A 348 -21.20 30.94 -8.13
N GLU A 349 -21.75 31.83 -8.97
CA GLU A 349 -21.67 31.71 -10.43
C GLU A 349 -20.25 31.91 -10.98
N ALA A 350 -19.48 32.83 -10.38
CA ALA A 350 -18.06 33.01 -10.74
C ALA A 350 -17.24 31.72 -10.48
N MET A 351 -17.49 31.01 -9.38
CA MET A 351 -16.84 29.74 -9.08
C MET A 351 -17.27 28.64 -10.07
N ARG A 352 -18.55 28.61 -10.43
CA ARG A 352 -19.07 27.72 -11.49
C ARG A 352 -18.28 27.94 -12.79
N ALA A 353 -18.24 29.20 -13.26
CA ALA A 353 -17.55 29.55 -14.50
C ALA A 353 -16.08 29.11 -14.46
N ARG A 354 -15.36 29.42 -13.36
CA ARG A 354 -13.97 29.01 -13.16
C ARG A 354 -13.77 27.48 -13.28
N CYS A 355 -14.66 26.68 -12.69
CA CYS A 355 -14.56 25.22 -12.76
C CYS A 355 -14.79 24.70 -14.19
N PHE A 356 -15.75 25.26 -14.92
CA PHE A 356 -16.00 24.86 -16.31
C PHE A 356 -14.87 25.30 -17.25
N GLU A 357 -14.33 26.52 -17.10
CA GLU A 357 -13.18 27.00 -17.86
C GLU A 357 -11.94 26.10 -17.64
N ALA A 358 -11.66 25.76 -16.38
CA ALA A 358 -10.58 24.84 -16.06
C ALA A 358 -10.79 23.44 -16.66
N ALA A 359 -12.04 22.94 -16.66
CA ALA A 359 -12.34 21.64 -17.23
C ALA A 359 -12.20 21.63 -18.77
N GLU A 360 -12.58 22.70 -19.46
CA GLU A 360 -12.36 22.83 -20.90
C GLU A 360 -10.87 22.93 -21.23
N ALA A 361 -10.10 23.67 -20.43
CA ALA A 361 -8.66 23.76 -20.58
C ALA A 361 -7.99 22.39 -20.32
N ALA A 362 -8.45 21.64 -19.34
CA ALA A 362 -7.94 20.30 -19.00
C ALA A 362 -8.27 19.25 -20.07
N ASP A 363 -9.48 19.30 -20.67
CA ASP A 363 -9.90 18.38 -21.75
C ASP A 363 -9.04 18.54 -23.01
N ALA A 364 -8.47 19.73 -23.22
CA ALA A 364 -7.56 20.03 -24.33
C ALA A 364 -6.10 19.57 -24.07
N ARG A 365 -5.78 19.08 -22.86
CA ARG A 365 -4.44 18.64 -22.52
C ARG A 365 -4.16 17.21 -22.98
N PRO A 366 -2.87 16.83 -23.16
CA PRO A 366 -2.51 15.48 -23.57
C PRO A 366 -3.01 14.42 -22.60
N ARG A 367 -3.38 13.26 -23.13
CA ARG A 367 -3.63 12.03 -22.36
C ARG A 367 -2.51 11.03 -22.56
N ILE A 368 -2.52 9.95 -21.80
CA ILE A 368 -1.57 8.85 -22.00
C ILE A 368 -1.97 8.12 -23.29
N GLU A 369 -1.03 7.94 -24.23
CA GLU A 369 -1.26 7.35 -25.55
C GLU A 369 -0.39 6.10 -25.81
N ALA A 370 0.60 5.81 -24.97
CA ALA A 370 1.51 4.69 -25.14
C ALA A 370 1.56 3.78 -23.90
N LEU A 371 1.71 2.48 -24.13
CA LEU A 371 1.83 1.47 -23.06
C LEU A 371 3.01 1.77 -22.12
N GLU A 372 4.12 2.20 -22.69
CA GLU A 372 5.34 2.53 -21.95
C GLU A 372 5.09 3.69 -20.99
N GLN A 373 4.31 4.68 -21.38
CA GLN A 373 3.91 5.80 -20.52
C GLN A 373 3.03 5.32 -19.35
N VAL A 374 2.10 4.38 -19.61
CA VAL A 374 1.29 3.78 -18.54
C VAL A 374 2.16 3.08 -17.51
N MET A 375 3.09 2.26 -17.98
CA MET A 375 3.90 1.37 -17.15
C MET A 375 5.09 2.05 -16.45
N ALA A 376 5.58 3.17 -16.97
CA ALA A 376 6.81 3.81 -16.51
C ALA A 376 6.98 3.95 -14.98
N PRO A 377 5.97 4.36 -14.19
CA PRO A 377 6.14 4.48 -12.74
C PRO A 377 5.89 3.19 -11.97
N LEU A 378 5.39 2.12 -12.61
CA LEU A 378 4.94 0.91 -11.91
C LEU A 378 6.11 0.15 -11.25
N ALA A 379 7.18 -0.06 -12.01
CA ALA A 379 8.27 -0.93 -11.60
C ALA A 379 9.62 -0.39 -12.10
N PRO A 380 10.02 0.82 -11.65
CA PRO A 380 11.28 1.39 -12.09
C PRO A 380 12.45 0.44 -11.78
N TYR A 381 13.41 0.37 -12.69
CA TYR A 381 14.61 -0.43 -12.52
C TYR A 381 15.82 0.24 -13.16
N THR A 382 16.78 0.61 -12.33
CA THR A 382 18.07 1.22 -12.70
C THR A 382 19.21 0.24 -12.40
N PRO A 383 19.47 -0.73 -13.31
CA PRO A 383 20.35 -1.89 -13.04
C PRO A 383 21.72 -1.49 -12.51
N ASP A 384 22.40 -0.53 -13.13
CA ASP A 384 23.75 -0.11 -12.73
C ASP A 384 23.76 0.51 -11.33
N ALA A 385 22.79 1.36 -11.00
CA ALA A 385 22.68 1.99 -9.68
C ALA A 385 22.31 0.96 -8.60
N VAL A 386 21.42 0.02 -8.92
CA VAL A 386 21.06 -1.08 -8.01
C VAL A 386 22.26 -1.99 -7.77
N GLN A 387 23.01 -2.35 -8.81
CA GLN A 387 24.19 -3.20 -8.66
C GLN A 387 25.30 -2.50 -7.86
N ALA A 388 25.51 -1.20 -8.11
CA ALA A 388 26.47 -0.40 -7.35
C ALA A 388 26.08 -0.32 -5.87
N GLU A 389 24.79 -0.06 -5.58
CA GLU A 389 24.31 -0.02 -4.19
C GLU A 389 24.34 -1.41 -3.53
N ALA A 390 23.97 -2.46 -4.22
CA ALA A 390 24.04 -3.83 -3.69
C ALA A 390 25.49 -4.19 -3.31
N GLY A 391 26.45 -3.86 -4.18
CA GLY A 391 27.88 -4.08 -3.97
C GLY A 391 28.60 -3.06 -3.09
N ARG A 392 27.90 -2.00 -2.59
CA ARG A 392 28.51 -0.98 -1.74
C ARG A 392 28.99 -1.58 -0.41
N ALA A 393 30.28 -1.37 -0.08
CA ALA A 393 30.97 -1.98 1.07
C ALA A 393 31.66 -0.94 2.00
N ASP A 394 31.25 0.33 1.93
CA ASP A 394 31.82 1.46 2.70
C ASP A 394 31.40 1.53 4.18
N TYR A 395 30.82 0.46 4.71
CA TYR A 395 30.31 0.32 6.09
C TYR A 395 31.13 -0.67 6.94
N ALA A 396 32.42 -0.87 6.62
CA ALA A 396 33.29 -1.85 7.28
C ALA A 396 33.37 -1.65 8.81
N GLU A 397 33.47 -0.41 9.30
CA GLU A 397 33.52 -0.11 10.74
C GLU A 397 32.20 -0.52 11.45
N ALA A 398 31.05 -0.18 10.85
CA ALA A 398 29.75 -0.57 11.39
C ALA A 398 29.59 -2.09 11.43
N ARG A 399 30.11 -2.78 10.41
CA ARG A 399 30.13 -4.24 10.30
C ARG A 399 30.97 -4.89 11.39
N LEU A 400 32.21 -4.41 11.61
CA LEU A 400 33.07 -4.87 12.70
C LEU A 400 32.40 -4.71 14.06
N LYS A 401 31.76 -3.58 14.29
CA LYS A 401 31.01 -3.32 15.54
C LYS A 401 29.84 -4.30 15.73
N VAL A 402 29.08 -4.59 14.67
CA VAL A 402 27.91 -5.48 14.71
C VAL A 402 28.32 -6.93 14.95
N PHE A 403 29.38 -7.39 14.33
CA PHE A 403 29.87 -8.76 14.50
C PHE A 403 30.83 -8.92 15.70
N GLY A 404 31.34 -7.82 16.27
CA GLY A 404 32.15 -7.84 17.47
C GLY A 404 33.62 -8.17 17.25
N GLY A 405 34.15 -7.90 16.04
CA GLY A 405 35.55 -8.06 15.65
C GLY A 405 35.73 -8.78 14.31
N GLU A 406 36.93 -8.69 13.78
CA GLU A 406 37.28 -9.24 12.48
C GLU A 406 37.16 -10.77 12.43
N GLU A 407 37.55 -11.44 13.51
CA GLU A 407 37.48 -12.90 13.66
C GLU A 407 36.04 -13.45 13.64
N ASN A 408 35.05 -12.60 13.90
CA ASN A 408 33.64 -12.96 13.93
C ASN A 408 32.90 -12.59 12.63
N LEU A 409 33.58 -12.03 11.64
CA LEU A 409 32.98 -11.73 10.33
C LEU A 409 32.51 -13.03 9.65
N PRO A 410 31.33 -13.03 9.04
CA PRO A 410 30.73 -14.23 8.46
C PRO A 410 31.62 -14.97 7.46
N GLU A 411 32.34 -14.24 6.60
CA GLU A 411 33.26 -14.76 5.59
C GLU A 411 34.48 -15.48 6.19
N ASN A 412 34.81 -15.23 7.45
CA ASN A 412 35.92 -15.87 8.14
C ASN A 412 35.51 -17.20 8.83
N HIS A 413 34.22 -17.54 8.75
CA HIS A 413 33.70 -18.78 9.31
C HIS A 413 33.64 -19.91 8.26
N PRO A 414 33.65 -21.17 8.70
CA PRO A 414 33.39 -22.30 7.80
C PRO A 414 32.04 -22.18 7.10
N PRO A 415 31.84 -22.86 5.96
CA PRO A 415 30.57 -22.88 5.24
C PRO A 415 29.36 -23.19 6.14
N ARG A 416 28.23 -22.52 5.92
CA ARG A 416 27.03 -22.62 6.74
C ARG A 416 25.78 -22.91 5.92
N HIS A 417 24.75 -23.39 6.56
CA HIS A 417 23.43 -23.61 5.99
C HIS A 417 22.63 -22.32 5.86
N LEU A 418 21.53 -22.37 5.10
CA LEU A 418 20.70 -21.24 4.69
C LEU A 418 20.29 -20.31 5.84
N ALA A 419 19.73 -20.84 6.94
CA ALA A 419 19.21 -20.02 8.03
C ALA A 419 20.29 -19.16 8.72
N ILE A 420 21.52 -19.69 8.89
CA ILE A 420 22.62 -18.92 9.47
C ILE A 420 23.04 -17.81 8.51
N GLN A 421 23.11 -18.07 7.21
CA GLN A 421 23.52 -17.06 6.25
C GLN A 421 22.49 -15.95 6.08
N ILE A 422 21.18 -16.26 6.15
CA ILE A 422 20.11 -15.24 6.21
C ILE A 422 20.30 -14.38 7.48
N ASN A 423 20.52 -15.00 8.64
CA ASN A 423 20.76 -14.27 9.89
C ASN A 423 21.94 -13.30 9.77
N GLN A 424 23.07 -13.78 9.24
CA GLN A 424 24.28 -12.97 9.03
C GLN A 424 24.02 -11.82 8.04
N ALA A 425 23.30 -12.07 6.95
CA ALA A 425 22.94 -11.05 5.97
C ALA A 425 22.02 -9.98 6.56
N LEU A 426 21.08 -10.35 7.45
CA LEU A 426 20.24 -9.40 8.16
C LEU A 426 21.05 -8.50 9.12
N HIS A 427 22.01 -9.07 9.85
CA HIS A 427 22.94 -8.28 10.68
C HIS A 427 23.74 -7.31 9.80
N GLU A 428 24.24 -7.76 8.66
CA GLU A 428 24.99 -6.95 7.71
C GLU A 428 24.14 -5.82 7.10
N LEU A 429 22.91 -6.10 6.63
CA LEU A 429 22.02 -5.09 6.09
C LEU A 429 21.67 -4.02 7.13
N MET A 430 21.45 -4.42 8.38
CA MET A 430 21.19 -3.47 9.45
C MET A 430 22.43 -2.66 9.87
N ALA A 431 23.66 -3.17 9.61
CA ALA A 431 24.88 -2.39 9.74
C ALA A 431 25.02 -1.39 8.56
N LYS A 432 24.74 -1.84 7.33
CA LYS A 432 24.81 -1.05 6.11
C LYS A 432 23.82 0.13 6.09
N TYR A 433 22.60 -0.12 6.59
CA TYR A 433 21.50 0.86 6.59
C TYR A 433 21.03 1.16 8.02
N PRO A 434 21.55 2.25 8.64
CA PRO A 434 21.18 2.61 10.03
C PRO A 434 19.69 2.85 10.25
N HIS A 435 18.94 3.20 9.19
CA HIS A 435 17.51 3.45 9.19
C HIS A 435 16.65 2.20 8.90
N THR A 436 17.25 1.02 8.89
CA THR A 436 16.52 -0.26 8.72
C THR A 436 15.84 -0.69 10.00
N LEU A 437 14.59 -1.14 9.88
CA LEU A 437 13.76 -1.68 10.97
C LEU A 437 13.33 -3.10 10.59
N LEU A 438 13.51 -4.06 11.51
CA LEU A 438 13.05 -5.43 11.36
C LEU A 438 11.96 -5.71 12.41
N PHE A 439 10.79 -6.14 11.98
CA PHE A 439 9.67 -6.37 12.88
C PHE A 439 8.69 -7.40 12.31
N GLY A 440 7.87 -7.95 13.19
CA GLY A 440 6.91 -8.99 12.90
C GLY A 440 6.57 -9.75 14.17
N GLU A 441 6.05 -10.95 14.02
CA GLU A 441 5.69 -11.81 15.13
C GLU A 441 6.93 -12.60 15.62
N ASP A 442 7.20 -12.57 16.93
CA ASP A 442 8.27 -13.33 17.56
C ASP A 442 9.73 -13.02 17.11
N VAL A 443 9.92 -12.02 16.25
CA VAL A 443 11.25 -11.73 15.64
C VAL A 443 12.27 -11.15 16.61
N ALA A 444 11.83 -10.57 17.73
CA ALA A 444 12.69 -9.88 18.68
C ALA A 444 13.44 -10.86 19.60
N GLN A 445 13.04 -10.96 20.87
CA GLN A 445 13.78 -11.73 21.89
C GLN A 445 13.83 -13.23 21.60
N LYS A 446 12.76 -13.81 21.07
CA LYS A 446 12.70 -15.22 20.69
C LYS A 446 13.59 -15.54 19.48
N GLY A 447 13.75 -14.57 18.57
CA GLY A 447 14.60 -14.73 17.38
C GLY A 447 13.90 -15.41 16.21
N GLY A 448 12.56 -15.29 16.13
CA GLY A 448 11.72 -15.92 15.10
C GLY A 448 11.39 -17.39 15.40
N VAL A 449 10.41 -17.95 14.70
CA VAL A 449 9.96 -19.35 14.89
C VAL A 449 11.10 -20.35 14.62
N TYR A 450 11.90 -20.08 13.58
CA TYR A 450 13.04 -20.91 13.18
C TYR A 450 14.40 -20.34 13.60
N THR A 451 14.41 -19.40 14.53
CA THR A 451 15.62 -18.74 15.04
C THR A 451 16.43 -17.95 14.00
N VAL A 452 15.84 -17.63 12.84
CA VAL A 452 16.52 -16.90 11.76
C VAL A 452 16.87 -15.47 12.16
N THR A 453 16.10 -14.83 13.07
CA THR A 453 16.37 -13.47 13.57
C THR A 453 17.08 -13.46 14.92
N LYS A 454 17.57 -14.62 15.39
CA LYS A 454 18.26 -14.74 16.69
C LYS A 454 19.44 -13.78 16.79
N GLY A 455 19.53 -13.07 17.89
CA GLY A 455 20.63 -12.14 18.18
C GLY A 455 20.38 -10.70 17.69
N LEU A 456 19.56 -10.47 16.67
CA LEU A 456 19.27 -9.14 16.13
C LEU A 456 18.77 -8.17 17.18
N TYR A 457 17.79 -8.60 18.01
CA TYR A 457 17.29 -7.78 19.11
C TYR A 457 18.39 -7.39 20.13
N LYS A 458 19.30 -8.31 20.43
CA LYS A 458 20.42 -8.04 21.34
C LYS A 458 21.36 -6.97 20.76
N THR A 459 21.63 -7.03 19.46
CA THR A 459 22.53 -6.11 18.74
C THR A 459 21.90 -4.74 18.52
N PHE A 460 20.66 -4.69 17.97
CA PHE A 460 20.03 -3.46 17.49
C PHE A 460 18.95 -2.90 18.44
N LYS A 461 18.62 -3.61 19.51
CA LYS A 461 17.63 -3.23 20.53
C LYS A 461 16.20 -3.08 19.96
N GLY A 462 15.24 -2.86 20.86
CA GLY A 462 13.82 -2.69 20.52
C GLY A 462 13.50 -1.45 19.67
N THR A 463 14.46 -0.55 19.51
CA THR A 463 14.28 0.60 18.60
C THR A 463 14.37 0.22 17.13
N ARG A 464 15.01 -0.89 16.79
CA ARG A 464 15.19 -1.33 15.40
C ARG A 464 14.71 -2.76 15.14
N VAL A 465 14.56 -3.58 16.21
CA VAL A 465 14.06 -4.96 16.11
C VAL A 465 12.99 -5.15 17.18
N PHE A 466 11.74 -5.36 16.77
CA PHE A 466 10.63 -5.44 17.72
C PHE A 466 9.50 -6.36 17.25
N ASN A 467 8.73 -6.89 18.20
CA ASN A 467 7.51 -7.63 17.91
C ASN A 467 6.34 -6.69 17.67
N THR A 468 5.41 -7.12 16.83
CA THR A 468 4.14 -6.47 16.56
C THR A 468 2.98 -7.23 17.22
N LEU A 469 1.75 -6.72 17.04
CA LEU A 469 0.56 -7.52 17.23
C LEU A 469 0.53 -8.67 16.21
N LEU A 470 -0.21 -9.72 16.52
CA LEU A 470 -0.53 -10.84 15.61
C LEU A 470 -1.54 -10.37 14.57
N ASP A 471 -1.05 -9.64 13.57
CA ASP A 471 -1.88 -9.04 12.53
C ASP A 471 -1.01 -8.65 11.32
N GLU A 472 -1.00 -9.49 10.31
CA GLU A 472 -0.18 -9.32 9.12
C GLU A 472 -0.59 -8.06 8.32
N THR A 473 -1.87 -7.69 8.37
CA THR A 473 -2.36 -6.44 7.77
C THR A 473 -1.69 -5.23 8.43
N MET A 474 -1.59 -5.21 9.76
CA MET A 474 -0.92 -4.13 10.48
C MET A 474 0.59 -4.15 10.32
N ILE A 475 1.22 -5.33 10.27
CA ILE A 475 2.65 -5.46 9.97
C ILE A 475 3.00 -4.75 8.66
N LEU A 476 2.24 -5.01 7.60
CA LEU A 476 2.47 -4.37 6.30
C LEU A 476 2.05 -2.89 6.29
N GLY A 477 1.04 -2.51 7.06
CA GLY A 477 0.67 -1.11 7.25
C GLY A 477 1.79 -0.30 7.95
N LEU A 478 2.42 -0.87 8.99
CA LEU A 478 3.60 -0.27 9.62
C LEU A 478 4.76 -0.11 8.64
N ALA A 479 5.01 -1.14 7.82
CA ALA A 479 6.06 -1.09 6.79
C ALA A 479 5.87 0.08 5.83
N GLN A 480 4.66 0.26 5.32
CA GLN A 480 4.33 1.39 4.44
C GLN A 480 4.53 2.74 5.13
N GLY A 481 4.14 2.84 6.40
CA GLY A 481 4.35 4.06 7.18
C GLY A 481 5.84 4.39 7.37
N TYR A 482 6.67 3.41 7.69
CA TYR A 482 8.13 3.59 7.79
C TYR A 482 8.73 3.98 6.44
N ALA A 483 8.31 3.35 5.35
CA ALA A 483 8.74 3.68 3.99
C ALA A 483 8.39 5.12 3.60
N ASN A 484 7.18 5.59 3.92
CA ASN A 484 6.74 6.97 3.68
C ASN A 484 7.61 8.00 4.42
N MET A 485 8.19 7.62 5.55
CA MET A 485 9.09 8.48 6.35
C MET A 485 10.57 8.26 6.02
N GLY A 486 10.89 7.57 4.92
CA GLY A 486 12.26 7.42 4.40
C GLY A 486 13.07 6.32 5.06
N MET A 487 12.46 5.44 5.84
CA MET A 487 13.13 4.29 6.45
C MET A 487 13.03 3.04 5.56
N LEU A 488 13.90 2.05 5.82
CA LEU A 488 13.86 0.75 5.14
C LEU A 488 13.26 -0.31 6.06
N PRO A 489 11.96 -0.62 5.94
CA PRO A 489 11.33 -1.68 6.70
C PRO A 489 11.68 -3.07 6.13
N ILE A 490 11.96 -4.00 7.05
CA ILE A 490 12.06 -5.45 6.80
C ILE A 490 10.97 -6.13 7.64
N PRO A 491 9.69 -6.07 7.24
CA PRO A 491 8.63 -6.79 7.93
C PRO A 491 8.74 -8.29 7.67
N GLU A 492 8.42 -9.10 8.68
CA GLU A 492 8.31 -10.56 8.55
C GLU A 492 6.85 -10.98 8.61
N ILE A 493 6.38 -11.67 7.57
CA ILE A 493 5.17 -12.48 7.58
C ILE A 493 5.61 -13.92 7.88
N GLN A 494 5.12 -14.46 8.97
CA GLN A 494 5.65 -15.68 9.57
C GLN A 494 5.58 -16.91 8.63
N TYR A 495 4.50 -16.98 7.82
CA TYR A 495 4.30 -18.02 6.81
C TYR A 495 3.61 -17.47 5.57
N LEU A 496 3.95 -18.00 4.38
CA LEU A 496 3.30 -17.65 3.11
C LEU A 496 1.77 -17.81 3.19
N ALA A 497 1.27 -18.84 3.89
CA ALA A 497 -0.16 -19.06 4.09
C ALA A 497 -0.87 -17.85 4.75
N TYR A 498 -0.18 -17.10 5.61
CA TYR A 498 -0.75 -15.97 6.34
C TYR A 498 -0.74 -14.67 5.51
N PHE A 499 0.05 -14.63 4.44
CA PHE A 499 0.06 -13.51 3.51
C PHE A 499 -1.33 -13.20 2.93
N HIS A 500 -2.15 -14.22 2.70
CA HIS A 500 -3.50 -14.04 2.14
C HIS A 500 -4.38 -13.13 3.00
N ASN A 501 -4.17 -13.13 4.31
CA ASN A 501 -4.86 -12.24 5.25
C ASN A 501 -4.50 -10.76 5.03
N ALA A 502 -3.32 -10.48 4.51
CA ALA A 502 -2.79 -9.13 4.31
C ALA A 502 -2.52 -8.78 2.84
N CYS A 503 -2.97 -9.60 1.91
CA CYS A 503 -2.66 -9.48 0.48
C CYS A 503 -2.96 -8.09 -0.08
N ASP A 504 -4.06 -7.45 0.32
CA ASP A 504 -4.43 -6.11 -0.17
C ASP A 504 -3.43 -5.03 0.27
N GLN A 505 -2.73 -5.19 1.39
CA GLN A 505 -1.69 -4.25 1.81
C GLN A 505 -0.46 -4.26 0.88
N ILE A 506 -0.20 -5.37 0.20
CA ILE A 506 0.84 -5.42 -0.85
C ILE A 506 0.23 -5.04 -2.20
N ARG A 507 -0.85 -5.73 -2.64
CA ARG A 507 -1.45 -5.60 -3.96
C ARG A 507 -2.11 -4.23 -4.16
N GLY A 508 -3.03 -3.86 -3.26
CA GLY A 508 -3.85 -2.66 -3.37
C GLY A 508 -3.12 -1.39 -2.94
N GLU A 509 -2.20 -1.49 -1.98
CA GLU A 509 -1.58 -0.33 -1.36
C GLU A 509 -0.09 -0.18 -1.70
N ALA A 510 0.77 -1.10 -1.25
CA ALA A 510 2.22 -0.89 -1.35
C ALA A 510 2.73 -0.91 -2.80
N ALA A 511 2.38 -1.93 -3.58
CA ALA A 511 2.84 -2.09 -4.96
C ALA A 511 2.19 -1.10 -5.94
N SER A 512 0.97 -0.64 -5.66
CA SER A 512 0.25 0.29 -6.52
C SER A 512 0.61 1.77 -6.32
N LEU A 513 1.21 2.14 -5.18
CA LEU A 513 1.43 3.55 -4.82
C LEU A 513 2.27 4.32 -5.85
N GLN A 514 3.36 3.72 -6.36
CA GLN A 514 4.19 4.35 -7.39
C GLN A 514 3.40 4.60 -8.67
N PHE A 515 2.54 3.66 -9.07
CA PHE A 515 1.67 3.79 -10.24
C PHE A 515 0.68 4.94 -10.09
N PHE A 516 -0.10 4.96 -8.99
CA PHE A 516 -1.12 5.96 -8.76
C PHE A 516 -0.59 7.34 -8.37
N SER A 517 0.66 7.43 -7.93
CA SER A 517 1.30 8.71 -7.63
C SER A 517 2.24 9.20 -8.73
N ASN A 518 2.22 8.58 -9.92
CA ASN A 518 3.18 8.88 -10.99
C ASN A 518 4.64 8.91 -10.49
N GLY A 519 5.00 7.94 -9.65
CA GLY A 519 6.35 7.82 -9.07
C GLY A 519 6.72 8.81 -7.97
N GLN A 520 5.82 9.72 -7.57
CA GLN A 520 6.10 10.74 -6.55
C GLN A 520 6.22 10.17 -5.13
N TYR A 521 5.47 9.10 -4.86
CA TYR A 521 5.55 8.36 -3.61
C TYR A 521 6.03 6.94 -3.86
N ARG A 522 6.79 6.39 -2.92
CA ARG A 522 7.40 5.05 -3.01
C ARG A 522 7.16 4.30 -1.71
N ASN A 523 7.11 2.98 -1.80
CA ASN A 523 7.02 2.08 -0.64
C ASN A 523 8.22 1.12 -0.61
N PRO A 524 9.46 1.61 -0.42
CA PRO A 524 10.62 0.73 -0.31
C PRO A 524 10.42 -0.25 0.86
N MET A 525 10.40 -1.55 0.58
CA MET A 525 10.34 -2.56 1.63
C MET A 525 10.89 -3.91 1.17
N LEU A 526 11.43 -4.65 2.13
CA LEU A 526 11.89 -6.02 1.96
C LEU A 526 11.09 -6.93 2.90
N VAL A 527 10.01 -7.52 2.37
CA VAL A 527 9.16 -8.43 3.15
C VAL A 527 9.82 -9.80 3.20
N ARG A 528 10.12 -10.30 4.39
CA ARG A 528 10.56 -11.68 4.61
C ARG A 528 9.34 -12.57 4.81
N MET A 529 9.36 -13.71 4.16
CA MET A 529 8.23 -14.65 4.19
C MET A 529 8.74 -16.08 4.14
N ALA A 530 8.56 -16.82 5.21
CA ALA A 530 8.89 -18.24 5.24
C ALA A 530 7.77 -19.05 4.57
N GLY A 531 8.13 -20.09 3.82
CA GLY A 531 7.10 -20.86 3.12
C GLY A 531 7.62 -22.10 2.43
N LEU A 532 6.84 -22.53 1.47
CA LEU A 532 7.02 -23.70 0.63
C LEU A 532 6.82 -25.03 1.38
N GLY A 533 6.85 -26.13 0.62
CA GLY A 533 6.59 -27.48 1.10
C GLY A 533 7.79 -28.15 1.77
N TYR A 534 7.66 -29.44 1.98
CA TYR A 534 8.69 -30.39 2.45
C TYR A 534 9.17 -30.23 3.90
N GLN A 535 8.60 -29.35 4.68
CA GLN A 535 8.89 -29.28 6.11
C GLN A 535 8.33 -30.50 6.83
N ARG A 536 9.19 -31.33 7.35
CA ARG A 536 8.80 -32.58 8.03
C ARG A 536 8.08 -32.35 9.35
N GLY A 537 6.99 -33.09 9.56
CA GLY A 537 6.34 -33.20 10.88
C GLY A 537 5.59 -31.97 11.34
N PHE A 538 5.34 -30.97 10.49
CA PHE A 538 4.76 -29.72 10.90
C PHE A 538 3.53 -29.33 10.07
N GLY A 539 2.52 -28.83 10.72
CA GLY A 539 1.38 -27.99 10.38
C GLY A 539 0.61 -28.16 9.07
N GLY A 540 0.94 -29.08 8.19
CA GLY A 540 0.24 -29.25 6.92
C GLY A 540 0.19 -27.94 6.11
N HIS A 541 -0.92 -27.69 5.44
CA HIS A 541 -1.14 -26.54 4.58
C HIS A 541 -0.78 -25.17 5.21
N PHE A 542 -1.12 -24.96 6.47
CA PHE A 542 -0.89 -23.64 7.11
C PHE A 542 0.59 -23.29 7.34
N HIS A 543 1.49 -24.25 7.22
CA HIS A 543 2.92 -24.07 7.44
C HIS A 543 3.79 -24.54 6.26
N ASN A 544 3.18 -25.20 5.28
CA ASN A 544 3.81 -25.73 4.08
C ASN A 544 3.06 -25.23 2.83
N ASP A 545 2.66 -23.96 2.81
CA ASP A 545 1.95 -23.39 1.67
C ASP A 545 2.92 -23.04 0.55
N ASN A 546 2.51 -23.32 -0.68
CA ASN A 546 3.23 -23.07 -1.92
C ASN A 546 2.43 -22.21 -2.90
N SER A 547 1.54 -21.35 -2.39
CA SER A 547 0.65 -20.46 -3.17
C SER A 547 1.37 -19.22 -3.74
N ILE A 548 2.52 -19.42 -4.41
CA ILE A 548 3.31 -18.34 -5.04
C ILE A 548 2.48 -17.56 -6.08
N THR A 549 1.47 -18.18 -6.64
CA THR A 549 0.54 -17.57 -7.61
C THR A 549 -0.03 -16.24 -7.14
N ALA A 550 -0.40 -16.14 -5.85
CA ALA A 550 -0.92 -14.91 -5.28
C ALA A 550 0.08 -13.73 -5.33
N LEU A 551 1.39 -14.03 -5.30
CA LEU A 551 2.46 -13.05 -5.44
C LEU A 551 2.71 -12.71 -6.91
N ARG A 552 2.58 -13.69 -7.81
CA ARG A 552 2.80 -13.48 -9.25
C ARG A 552 1.76 -12.59 -9.92
N ASP A 553 0.54 -12.54 -9.38
CA ASP A 553 -0.55 -11.69 -9.87
C ASP A 553 -0.37 -10.19 -9.50
N ILE A 554 0.63 -9.84 -8.70
CA ILE A 554 0.81 -8.46 -8.24
C ILE A 554 1.78 -7.71 -9.16
N PRO A 555 1.30 -6.72 -9.95
CA PRO A 555 2.15 -5.96 -10.85
C PRO A 555 3.25 -5.20 -10.09
N GLY A 556 4.47 -5.23 -10.64
CA GLY A 556 5.60 -4.48 -10.11
C GLY A 556 6.27 -5.10 -8.87
N LEU A 557 5.76 -6.21 -8.33
CA LEU A 557 6.39 -6.91 -7.22
C LEU A 557 7.72 -7.57 -7.66
N VAL A 558 8.66 -7.72 -6.72
CA VAL A 558 9.85 -8.54 -6.90
C VAL A 558 9.79 -9.71 -5.93
N VAL A 559 10.00 -10.95 -6.42
CA VAL A 559 10.02 -12.15 -5.58
C VAL A 559 11.30 -12.93 -5.84
N GLY A 560 12.16 -13.00 -4.84
CA GLY A 560 13.36 -13.84 -4.82
C GLY A 560 13.18 -15.05 -3.91
N CYS A 561 13.67 -16.23 -4.34
CA CYS A 561 13.59 -17.47 -3.58
C CYS A 561 14.94 -18.20 -3.64
N PRO A 562 15.82 -18.08 -2.64
CA PRO A 562 17.12 -18.71 -2.66
C PRO A 562 17.02 -20.22 -2.37
N SER A 563 17.84 -21.03 -3.04
CA SER A 563 18.04 -22.44 -2.70
C SER A 563 19.25 -22.67 -1.80
N ARG A 564 20.19 -21.71 -1.76
CA ARG A 564 21.50 -21.80 -1.10
C ARG A 564 21.71 -20.62 -0.16
N GLY A 565 22.59 -20.80 0.83
CA GLY A 565 22.91 -19.74 1.79
C GLY A 565 23.65 -18.56 1.19
N ASP A 566 24.65 -18.78 0.33
CA ASP A 566 25.40 -17.75 -0.37
C ASP A 566 24.50 -16.93 -1.31
N ASP A 567 23.57 -17.60 -2.01
CA ASP A 567 22.56 -16.93 -2.83
C ASP A 567 21.60 -16.08 -1.99
N ALA A 568 21.24 -16.55 -0.80
CA ALA A 568 20.38 -15.77 0.12
C ALA A 568 21.04 -14.45 0.54
N ALA A 569 22.32 -14.47 0.85
CA ALA A 569 23.05 -13.27 1.27
C ALA A 569 23.17 -12.25 0.13
N THR A 570 23.58 -12.68 -1.06
CA THR A 570 23.69 -11.80 -2.23
C THR A 570 22.33 -11.29 -2.72
N MET A 571 21.29 -12.13 -2.68
CA MET A 571 19.91 -11.75 -3.01
C MET A 571 19.36 -10.69 -2.04
N LEU A 572 19.57 -10.84 -0.74
CA LEU A 572 19.15 -9.86 0.26
C LEU A 572 19.82 -8.49 0.06
N ARG A 573 21.10 -8.46 -0.33
CA ARG A 573 21.81 -7.23 -0.72
C ARG A 573 21.13 -6.54 -1.90
N THR A 574 20.76 -7.30 -2.92
CA THR A 574 20.09 -6.77 -4.13
C THR A 574 18.67 -6.30 -3.84
N LEU A 575 17.89 -7.07 -3.05
CA LEU A 575 16.53 -6.67 -2.66
C LEU A 575 16.52 -5.37 -1.84
N ALA A 576 17.49 -5.23 -0.92
CA ALA A 576 17.65 -3.98 -0.16
C ALA A 576 18.07 -2.81 -1.07
N ALA A 577 18.94 -3.06 -2.06
CA ALA A 577 19.34 -2.04 -3.03
C ALA A 577 18.17 -1.63 -3.94
N LEU A 578 17.34 -2.56 -4.41
CA LEU A 578 16.12 -2.27 -5.18
C LEU A 578 15.15 -1.39 -4.37
N ALA A 579 15.00 -1.66 -3.09
CA ALA A 579 14.18 -0.83 -2.21
C ALA A 579 14.77 0.59 -2.06
N GLN A 580 16.09 0.72 -1.83
CA GLN A 580 16.75 2.01 -1.61
C GLN A 580 16.82 2.87 -2.89
N VAL A 581 17.17 2.28 -4.02
CA VAL A 581 17.40 3.02 -5.29
C VAL A 581 16.09 3.29 -5.99
N ASP A 582 15.30 2.25 -6.24
CA ASP A 582 14.12 2.30 -7.09
C ASP A 582 12.80 2.33 -6.32
N GLY A 583 12.86 2.20 -4.97
CA GLY A 583 11.66 2.20 -4.12
C GLY A 583 10.79 0.95 -4.29
N ARG A 584 11.39 -0.17 -4.70
CA ARG A 584 10.66 -1.41 -5.00
C ARG A 584 10.13 -2.09 -3.74
N VAL A 585 8.98 -2.72 -3.92
CA VAL A 585 8.39 -3.67 -2.96
C VAL A 585 8.89 -5.06 -3.32
N SER A 586 9.54 -5.73 -2.37
CA SER A 586 10.18 -7.01 -2.61
C SER A 586 9.79 -8.05 -1.58
N ILE A 587 9.62 -9.29 -2.01
CA ILE A 587 9.42 -10.47 -1.16
C ILE A 587 10.66 -11.34 -1.23
N PHE A 588 11.22 -11.64 -0.07
CA PHE A 588 12.25 -12.66 0.10
C PHE A 588 11.57 -13.92 0.64
N LEU A 589 11.30 -14.87 -0.27
CA LEU A 589 10.60 -16.12 0.03
C LEU A 589 11.61 -17.17 0.50
N GLU A 590 11.49 -17.60 1.74
CA GLU A 590 12.44 -18.46 2.43
C GLU A 590 11.97 -19.92 2.47
N PRO A 591 12.62 -20.86 1.76
CA PRO A 591 12.27 -22.27 1.81
C PRO A 591 12.60 -22.87 3.17
N ILE A 592 11.60 -23.10 4.01
CA ILE A 592 11.78 -23.56 5.40
C ILE A 592 12.52 -24.91 5.46
N ALA A 593 12.19 -25.82 4.53
CA ALA A 593 12.81 -27.14 4.47
C ALA A 593 14.33 -27.10 4.24
N LEU A 594 14.83 -26.01 3.64
CA LEU A 594 16.27 -25.83 3.38
C LEU A 594 17.03 -25.13 4.52
N TYR A 595 16.33 -24.54 5.49
CA TYR A 595 16.96 -23.75 6.54
C TYR A 595 18.13 -24.46 7.22
N MET A 596 17.95 -25.73 7.59
CA MET A 596 18.95 -26.52 8.32
C MET A 596 19.57 -27.62 7.46
N THR A 597 19.30 -27.63 6.14
CA THR A 597 19.86 -28.62 5.21
C THR A 597 21.36 -28.40 5.04
N LYS A 598 22.13 -29.47 5.23
CA LYS A 598 23.59 -29.47 5.17
C LYS A 598 24.12 -30.39 4.08
N ASP A 599 23.40 -31.45 3.79
CA ASP A 599 23.80 -32.53 2.92
C ASP A 599 22.96 -32.55 1.65
N LEU A 600 23.54 -32.99 0.53
CA LEU A 600 22.87 -33.07 -0.75
C LEU A 600 22.55 -34.52 -1.14
N HIS A 601 23.56 -35.39 -1.17
CA HIS A 601 23.42 -36.77 -1.65
C HIS A 601 23.39 -37.78 -0.52
N GLU A 602 24.30 -37.66 0.45
CA GLU A 602 24.50 -38.63 1.53
C GLU A 602 24.60 -37.90 2.88
N ALA A 603 24.15 -38.55 3.94
CA ALA A 603 24.24 -37.98 5.28
C ALA A 603 25.72 -37.70 5.64
N GLY A 604 26.01 -36.47 6.01
CA GLY A 604 27.35 -36.02 6.38
C GLY A 604 28.23 -35.56 5.20
N ASP A 605 27.71 -35.47 4.00
CA ASP A 605 28.52 -35.02 2.83
C ASP A 605 28.78 -33.50 2.81
N GLY A 606 28.06 -32.72 3.59
CA GLY A 606 28.24 -31.27 3.75
C GLY A 606 28.05 -30.46 2.46
N ARG A 607 27.55 -31.07 1.39
CA ARG A 607 27.48 -30.46 0.05
C ARG A 607 26.40 -29.38 -0.10
N TRP A 608 25.61 -29.13 0.96
CA TRP A 608 24.64 -28.03 0.98
C TRP A 608 25.01 -26.96 2.02
N LEU A 609 26.33 -26.91 2.38
CA LEU A 609 26.94 -25.83 3.14
C LEU A 609 27.76 -24.95 2.19
N PHE A 610 27.61 -23.63 2.32
CA PHE A 610 28.28 -22.67 1.45
C PHE A 610 29.03 -21.61 2.24
N PRO A 611 30.17 -21.09 1.72
CA PRO A 611 30.85 -19.95 2.34
C PRO A 611 29.98 -18.70 2.27
N TYR A 612 30.14 -17.79 3.20
CA TYR A 612 29.46 -16.50 3.14
C TYR A 612 30.14 -15.62 2.09
N PRO A 613 29.38 -14.98 1.16
CA PRO A 613 29.97 -14.16 0.11
C PRO A 613 30.63 -12.91 0.67
N ALA A 614 31.76 -12.51 0.08
CA ALA A 614 32.47 -11.31 0.50
C ALA A 614 31.60 -10.04 0.43
N PRO A 615 31.85 -9.03 1.28
CA PRO A 615 31.24 -7.72 1.12
C PRO A 615 31.47 -7.20 -0.29
N GLY A 616 30.45 -6.70 -0.94
CA GLY A 616 30.55 -6.25 -2.35
C GLY A 616 30.11 -7.28 -3.38
N GLU A 617 30.05 -8.57 -3.05
CA GLU A 617 29.42 -9.55 -3.91
C GLU A 617 27.89 -9.40 -3.86
N ALA A 618 27.25 -9.23 -5.01
CA ALA A 618 25.79 -9.14 -5.16
C ALA A 618 25.37 -9.83 -6.45
N MET A 619 24.16 -10.39 -6.48
CA MET A 619 23.61 -10.94 -7.71
C MET A 619 22.73 -9.90 -8.41
N ALA A 620 22.69 -9.90 -9.73
CA ALA A 620 21.76 -9.05 -10.48
C ALA A 620 20.32 -9.55 -10.36
N LEU A 621 19.34 -8.63 -10.47
CA LEU A 621 17.93 -9.01 -10.58
C LEU A 621 17.74 -9.86 -11.85
N GLY A 622 17.10 -11.02 -11.71
CA GLY A 622 16.87 -11.97 -12.79
C GLY A 622 18.05 -12.91 -13.09
N GLU A 623 19.18 -12.78 -12.39
CA GLU A 623 20.31 -13.68 -12.53
C GLU A 623 20.01 -15.06 -11.95
N GLY A 624 19.92 -16.09 -12.79
CA GLY A 624 19.79 -17.49 -12.37
C GLY A 624 21.14 -18.17 -12.12
N ARG A 625 21.11 -19.38 -11.60
CA ARG A 625 22.31 -20.24 -11.46
C ARG A 625 22.18 -21.48 -12.30
N VAL A 626 23.30 -21.91 -12.91
CA VAL A 626 23.35 -23.11 -13.75
C VAL A 626 24.35 -24.11 -13.18
N TYR A 627 23.92 -25.35 -13.02
CA TYR A 627 24.76 -26.48 -12.67
C TYR A 627 24.96 -27.36 -13.91
N ALA A 628 26.17 -27.85 -14.14
CA ALA A 628 26.59 -28.61 -15.32
C ALA A 628 26.20 -27.92 -16.65
N PRO A 629 26.67 -26.67 -16.88
CA PRO A 629 26.27 -25.87 -18.05
C PRO A 629 26.55 -26.53 -19.41
N GLU A 630 27.47 -27.46 -19.43
CA GLU A 630 27.87 -28.25 -20.64
C GLU A 630 26.89 -29.38 -20.97
N ALA A 631 26.00 -29.75 -20.05
CA ALA A 631 25.04 -30.85 -20.26
C ALA A 631 23.90 -30.42 -21.19
N GLU A 632 23.61 -31.21 -22.22
CA GLU A 632 22.61 -30.91 -23.25
C GLU A 632 21.53 -31.99 -23.40
N ASP A 633 21.72 -33.19 -22.82
CA ASP A 633 20.73 -34.28 -22.96
C ASP A 633 19.41 -33.95 -22.31
N LEU A 634 19.46 -33.34 -21.10
CA LEU A 634 18.32 -32.94 -20.33
C LEU A 634 18.60 -31.59 -19.61
N VAL A 635 17.61 -30.67 -19.63
CA VAL A 635 17.61 -29.47 -18.80
C VAL A 635 16.46 -29.55 -17.80
N VAL A 636 16.76 -29.38 -16.51
CA VAL A 636 15.75 -29.24 -15.43
C VAL A 636 15.72 -27.80 -14.95
N ILE A 637 14.59 -27.09 -15.14
CA ILE A 637 14.39 -25.71 -14.71
C ILE A 637 13.57 -25.73 -13.45
N THR A 638 14.05 -25.08 -12.39
CA THR A 638 13.43 -25.13 -11.06
C THR A 638 13.84 -23.95 -10.17
N TYR A 639 13.43 -23.97 -8.90
CA TYR A 639 13.77 -22.99 -7.87
C TYR A 639 13.66 -23.61 -6.46
N GLY A 640 14.19 -22.94 -5.44
CA GLY A 640 14.01 -23.27 -4.04
C GLY A 640 14.28 -24.74 -3.71
N ASN A 641 13.30 -25.45 -3.16
CA ASN A 641 13.41 -26.87 -2.79
C ASN A 641 13.65 -27.79 -4.00
N GLY A 642 13.24 -27.39 -5.19
CA GLY A 642 13.41 -28.16 -6.41
C GLY A 642 14.89 -28.29 -6.85
N VAL A 643 15.77 -27.36 -6.42
CA VAL A 643 17.19 -27.37 -6.85
C VAL A 643 17.95 -28.56 -6.27
N PRO A 644 18.02 -28.79 -4.96
CA PRO A 644 18.66 -30.00 -4.44
C PRO A 644 17.98 -31.29 -4.90
N MET A 645 16.66 -31.27 -5.12
CA MET A 645 15.88 -32.38 -5.67
C MET A 645 16.33 -32.70 -7.10
N ALA A 646 16.44 -31.71 -7.99
CA ALA A 646 16.89 -31.88 -9.36
C ALA A 646 18.33 -32.38 -9.42
N LEU A 647 19.23 -31.92 -8.54
CA LEU A 647 20.61 -32.37 -8.48
C LEU A 647 20.74 -33.84 -8.03
N ARG A 648 19.91 -34.30 -7.07
CA ARG A 648 19.86 -35.72 -6.70
C ARG A 648 19.28 -36.57 -7.82
N ALA A 649 18.20 -36.13 -8.45
CA ALA A 649 17.58 -36.79 -9.58
C ALA A 649 18.56 -36.87 -10.79
N ALA A 650 19.35 -35.84 -11.05
CA ALA A 650 20.34 -35.81 -12.12
C ALA A 650 21.36 -36.98 -12.02
N ARG A 651 21.83 -37.25 -10.78
CA ARG A 651 22.76 -38.41 -10.55
C ARG A 651 22.07 -39.74 -10.84
N ALA A 652 20.80 -39.91 -10.50
CA ALA A 652 20.04 -41.11 -10.80
C ALA A 652 19.71 -41.25 -12.28
N ILE A 653 19.40 -40.17 -12.98
CA ILE A 653 19.13 -40.14 -14.42
C ILE A 653 20.38 -40.48 -15.21
N GLU A 654 21.56 -39.96 -14.83
CA GLU A 654 22.82 -40.31 -15.46
C GLU A 654 23.16 -41.80 -15.30
N ALA A 655 22.97 -42.35 -14.11
CA ALA A 655 23.22 -43.76 -13.83
C ALA A 655 22.26 -44.69 -14.59
N GLU A 656 20.99 -44.30 -14.81
CA GLU A 656 19.98 -45.14 -15.41
C GLU A 656 19.87 -44.97 -16.95
N LEU A 657 19.89 -43.73 -17.42
CA LEU A 657 19.64 -43.35 -18.82
C LEU A 657 20.91 -42.90 -19.56
N GLY A 658 22.03 -42.70 -18.86
CA GLY A 658 23.25 -42.15 -19.40
C GLY A 658 23.16 -40.65 -19.77
N TRP A 659 22.09 -39.95 -19.38
CA TRP A 659 21.89 -38.56 -19.75
C TRP A 659 22.58 -37.62 -18.75
N LYS A 660 23.35 -36.68 -19.29
CA LYS A 660 23.87 -35.56 -18.52
C LYS A 660 22.79 -34.50 -18.35
N THR A 661 22.62 -34.03 -17.12
CA THR A 661 21.55 -33.13 -16.77
C THR A 661 22.07 -31.78 -16.34
N ARG A 662 21.67 -30.73 -17.06
CA ARG A 662 21.82 -29.32 -16.63
C ARG A 662 20.71 -28.98 -15.68
N VAL A 663 21.02 -28.40 -14.50
CA VAL A 663 20.00 -27.88 -13.57
C VAL A 663 20.09 -26.37 -13.56
N VAL A 664 18.94 -25.73 -13.76
CA VAL A 664 18.79 -24.26 -13.80
C VAL A 664 17.96 -23.82 -12.58
N ASP A 665 18.60 -23.10 -11.68
CA ASP A 665 17.96 -22.45 -10.54
C ASP A 665 17.55 -21.04 -10.96
N LEU A 666 16.24 -20.78 -11.00
CA LEU A 666 15.67 -19.49 -11.39
C LEU A 666 16.04 -18.38 -10.41
N ARG A 667 16.07 -18.64 -9.09
CA ARG A 667 16.28 -17.70 -7.99
C ARG A 667 15.24 -16.58 -7.91
N TRP A 668 14.86 -15.98 -9.05
CA TRP A 668 13.89 -14.91 -9.16
C TRP A 668 12.59 -15.43 -9.79
N LEU A 669 11.49 -15.31 -9.06
CA LEU A 669 10.19 -15.85 -9.47
C LEU A 669 9.27 -14.76 -10.05
N VAL A 670 9.52 -13.50 -9.70
CA VAL A 670 8.83 -12.31 -10.22
C VAL A 670 9.85 -11.15 -10.27
N PRO A 671 10.07 -10.54 -11.44
CA PRO A 671 9.70 -11.04 -12.75
C PRO A 671 10.53 -12.29 -13.11
N LEU A 672 10.00 -13.17 -13.96
CA LEU A 672 10.77 -14.24 -14.57
C LEU A 672 11.73 -13.64 -15.60
N ASN A 673 12.98 -14.10 -15.61
CA ASN A 673 13.93 -13.76 -16.68
C ASN A 673 13.75 -14.73 -17.86
N GLU A 674 12.78 -14.45 -18.72
CA GLU A 674 12.44 -15.29 -19.86
C GLU A 674 13.63 -15.47 -20.83
N ALA A 675 14.42 -14.42 -21.06
CA ALA A 675 15.61 -14.49 -21.90
C ALA A 675 16.63 -15.50 -21.37
N PHE A 676 16.88 -15.50 -20.05
CA PHE A 676 17.75 -16.46 -19.40
C PHE A 676 17.17 -17.88 -19.50
N ILE A 677 15.88 -18.07 -19.23
CA ILE A 677 15.21 -19.38 -19.34
C ILE A 677 15.38 -19.96 -20.75
N VAL A 678 15.07 -19.18 -21.77
CA VAL A 678 15.18 -19.55 -23.18
C VAL A 678 16.62 -19.84 -23.54
N GLN A 679 17.58 -19.03 -23.11
CA GLN A 679 19.01 -19.25 -23.37
C GLN A 679 19.49 -20.60 -22.84
N GLN A 680 19.06 -20.96 -21.61
CA GLN A 680 19.47 -22.23 -21.00
C GLN A 680 18.83 -23.46 -21.67
N ALA A 681 17.66 -23.27 -22.28
CA ALA A 681 16.90 -24.33 -22.93
C ALA A 681 17.23 -24.56 -24.43
N LYS A 682 17.90 -23.60 -25.09
CA LYS A 682 18.14 -23.64 -26.55
C LYS A 682 18.90 -24.87 -27.06
N SER A 683 19.85 -25.37 -26.28
CA SER A 683 20.66 -26.57 -26.64
C SER A 683 20.14 -27.86 -26.02
N ALA A 684 18.99 -27.79 -25.33
CA ALA A 684 18.46 -28.92 -24.60
C ALA A 684 17.84 -29.96 -25.55
N GLY A 685 18.25 -31.22 -25.45
CA GLY A 685 17.57 -32.33 -26.11
C GLY A 685 16.17 -32.59 -25.52
N ARG A 686 16.00 -32.33 -24.25
CA ARG A 686 14.76 -32.51 -23.47
C ARG A 686 14.67 -31.49 -22.33
N ILE A 687 13.46 -31.20 -21.88
CA ILE A 687 13.24 -30.24 -20.82
C ILE A 687 12.28 -30.82 -19.74
N ILE A 688 12.65 -30.67 -18.46
CA ILE A 688 11.75 -30.86 -17.33
C ILE A 688 11.59 -29.50 -16.60
N VAL A 689 10.37 -29.09 -16.37
CA VAL A 689 10.06 -27.95 -15.50
C VAL A 689 9.56 -28.48 -14.16
N LEU A 690 10.41 -28.37 -13.13
CA LEU A 690 10.13 -28.85 -11.78
C LEU A 690 9.65 -27.69 -10.92
N ASP A 691 8.40 -27.74 -10.49
CA ASP A 691 7.75 -26.68 -9.71
C ASP A 691 6.99 -27.31 -8.53
N GLU A 692 7.38 -27.00 -7.31
CA GLU A 692 6.65 -27.48 -6.12
C GLU A 692 5.26 -26.85 -5.94
N GLY A 693 4.97 -25.79 -6.69
CA GLY A 693 3.64 -25.17 -6.76
C GLY A 693 2.57 -26.14 -7.29
N ARG A 694 1.32 -25.73 -7.11
CA ARG A 694 0.17 -26.47 -7.66
C ARG A 694 0.25 -26.57 -9.18
N ARG A 695 -0.39 -27.58 -9.74
CA ARG A 695 -0.46 -27.80 -11.18
C ARG A 695 -0.97 -26.58 -11.94
N SER A 696 -1.99 -25.91 -11.36
CA SER A 696 -2.62 -24.72 -11.94
C SER A 696 -1.93 -23.44 -11.47
N ALA A 697 -1.64 -22.53 -12.41
CA ALA A 697 -1.12 -21.18 -12.19
C ALA A 697 0.25 -21.08 -11.49
N GLY A 698 1.00 -22.19 -11.38
CA GLY A 698 2.35 -22.20 -10.81
C GLY A 698 3.39 -21.44 -11.63
N VAL A 699 4.59 -21.31 -11.08
CA VAL A 699 5.76 -20.72 -11.77
C VAL A 699 6.07 -21.48 -13.05
N GLY A 700 5.93 -22.79 -13.00
CA GLY A 700 6.19 -23.68 -14.14
C GLY A 700 5.33 -23.41 -15.37
N GLU A 701 4.13 -22.87 -15.23
CA GLU A 701 3.32 -22.44 -16.39
C GLU A 701 3.94 -21.24 -17.09
N GLY A 702 4.44 -20.27 -16.36
CA GLY A 702 5.16 -19.14 -16.94
C GLY A 702 6.42 -19.56 -17.67
N VAL A 703 7.17 -20.53 -17.12
CA VAL A 703 8.36 -21.11 -17.78
C VAL A 703 7.99 -21.79 -19.09
N ILE A 704 6.95 -22.65 -19.09
CA ILE A 704 6.47 -23.33 -20.31
C ILE A 704 6.00 -22.33 -21.37
N THR A 705 5.30 -21.28 -20.95
CA THR A 705 4.83 -20.22 -21.85
C THR A 705 6.02 -19.53 -22.51
N ALA A 706 7.01 -19.08 -21.74
CA ALA A 706 8.21 -18.43 -22.27
C ALA A 706 8.96 -19.31 -23.26
N LEU A 707 9.11 -20.61 -22.98
CA LEU A 707 9.76 -21.57 -23.90
C LEU A 707 8.95 -21.75 -25.18
N THR A 708 7.63 -21.84 -25.08
CA THR A 708 6.74 -22.06 -26.24
C THR A 708 6.73 -20.84 -27.16
N GLU A 709 6.61 -19.63 -26.60
CA GLU A 709 6.62 -18.36 -27.34
C GLU A 709 7.98 -18.11 -28.02
N ALA A 710 9.08 -18.60 -27.42
CA ALA A 710 10.41 -18.57 -28.02
C ALA A 710 10.64 -19.63 -29.12
N GLY A 711 9.62 -20.41 -29.50
CA GLY A 711 9.70 -21.43 -30.55
C GLY A 711 10.29 -22.78 -30.11
N LEU A 712 10.46 -23.00 -28.81
CA LEU A 712 11.00 -24.26 -28.25
C LEU A 712 9.89 -25.31 -27.95
N GLY A 713 8.64 -25.05 -28.37
CA GLY A 713 7.53 -25.99 -28.16
C GLY A 713 7.65 -27.36 -28.78
N ALA A 714 8.55 -27.54 -29.76
CA ALA A 714 8.87 -28.83 -30.38
C ALA A 714 9.86 -29.67 -29.55
N VAL A 715 10.59 -29.10 -28.61
CA VAL A 715 11.48 -29.81 -27.71
C VAL A 715 10.65 -30.69 -26.77
N PRO A 716 10.91 -31.99 -26.63
CA PRO A 716 10.19 -32.85 -25.70
C PRO A 716 10.28 -32.29 -24.27
N MET A 717 9.13 -31.96 -23.66
CA MET A 717 9.11 -31.37 -22.34
C MET A 717 8.01 -31.95 -21.42
N ARG A 718 8.28 -31.93 -20.12
CA ARG A 718 7.38 -32.37 -19.07
C ARG A 718 7.38 -31.40 -17.92
N ARG A 719 6.20 -31.18 -17.29
CA ARG A 719 6.10 -30.55 -15.97
C ARG A 719 6.04 -31.61 -14.89
N VAL A 720 6.83 -31.43 -13.84
CA VAL A 720 6.76 -32.18 -12.60
C VAL A 720 6.30 -31.17 -11.53
N VAL A 721 5.05 -31.30 -11.06
CA VAL A 721 4.37 -30.27 -10.28
C VAL A 721 3.57 -30.87 -9.13
N GLY A 722 3.27 -30.08 -8.12
CA GLY A 722 2.35 -30.44 -7.04
C GLY A 722 0.91 -30.64 -7.53
N ALA A 723 0.14 -31.42 -6.80
CA ALA A 723 -1.29 -31.60 -7.06
C ALA A 723 -2.09 -30.35 -6.73
N ASP A 724 -3.24 -30.14 -7.42
CA ASP A 724 -4.17 -29.04 -7.13
C ASP A 724 -4.95 -29.32 -5.85
N THR A 725 -4.27 -29.27 -4.73
CA THR A 725 -4.85 -29.51 -3.39
C THR A 725 -4.08 -28.77 -2.32
N TYR A 726 -4.61 -28.78 -1.10
CA TYR A 726 -3.90 -28.34 0.09
C TYR A 726 -2.90 -29.42 0.53
N THR A 727 -1.76 -28.99 1.08
CA THR A 727 -0.75 -29.91 1.62
C THR A 727 -1.28 -30.55 2.90
N PRO A 728 -1.45 -31.88 2.94
CA PRO A 728 -1.93 -32.59 4.14
C PRO A 728 -0.80 -32.77 5.18
N LEU A 729 -1.16 -33.36 6.31
CA LEU A 729 -0.20 -33.64 7.40
C LEU A 729 0.64 -34.89 7.11
N ALA A 730 1.82 -34.95 7.72
CA ALA A 730 2.73 -36.08 7.79
C ALA A 730 3.08 -36.67 6.41
N GLY A 731 3.14 -37.98 6.30
CA GLY A 731 3.51 -38.69 5.06
C GLY A 731 2.61 -38.43 3.86
N ALA A 732 1.35 -38.08 4.10
CA ALA A 732 0.41 -37.75 3.04
C ALA A 732 0.83 -36.49 2.24
N ALA A 733 1.61 -35.60 2.83
CA ALA A 733 2.16 -34.42 2.13
C ALA A 733 3.01 -34.83 0.91
N PHE A 734 3.77 -35.91 1.00
CA PHE A 734 4.62 -36.40 -0.07
C PHE A 734 3.86 -37.10 -1.23
N LEU A 735 2.55 -37.32 -1.07
CA LEU A 735 1.68 -37.81 -2.13
C LEU A 735 1.21 -36.69 -3.07
N VAL A 736 1.29 -35.43 -2.60
CA VAL A 736 0.79 -34.28 -3.35
C VAL A 736 1.90 -33.30 -3.76
N LEU A 737 3.09 -33.47 -3.24
CA LEU A 737 4.29 -32.71 -3.61
C LEU A 737 5.22 -33.56 -4.48
N PRO A 738 5.89 -32.99 -5.51
CA PRO A 738 6.84 -33.71 -6.31
C PRO A 738 8.06 -34.17 -5.50
N GLY A 739 8.65 -35.32 -5.89
CA GLY A 739 9.87 -35.84 -5.30
C GLY A 739 10.94 -36.18 -6.33
N ASP A 740 12.13 -36.60 -5.85
CA ASP A 740 13.26 -37.00 -6.71
C ASP A 740 12.82 -38.09 -7.70
N ALA A 741 12.00 -39.07 -7.25
CA ALA A 741 11.49 -40.15 -8.07
C ALA A 741 10.58 -39.67 -9.22
N ASP A 742 9.81 -38.60 -9.02
CA ASP A 742 8.92 -38.05 -10.05
C ASP A 742 9.74 -37.38 -11.16
N VAL A 743 10.85 -36.74 -10.82
CA VAL A 743 11.80 -36.19 -11.83
C VAL A 743 12.42 -37.30 -12.66
N VAL A 744 12.87 -38.38 -12.03
CA VAL A 744 13.42 -39.56 -12.73
C VAL A 744 12.34 -40.19 -13.60
N ALA A 745 11.12 -40.35 -13.11
CA ALA A 745 9.99 -40.91 -13.89
C ALA A 745 9.66 -40.03 -15.11
N ALA A 746 9.71 -38.71 -14.97
CA ALA A 746 9.50 -37.77 -16.06
C ALA A 746 10.63 -37.91 -17.13
N ALA A 747 11.88 -38.10 -16.71
CA ALA A 747 13.00 -38.34 -17.62
C ALA A 747 12.80 -39.66 -18.39
N ARG A 748 12.41 -40.75 -17.72
CA ARG A 748 12.05 -42.02 -18.38
C ARG A 748 10.97 -41.83 -19.45
N ALA A 749 9.91 -41.09 -19.10
CA ALA A 749 8.82 -40.82 -20.02
C ALA A 749 9.20 -39.91 -21.21
N LEU A 750 10.35 -39.25 -21.14
CA LEU A 750 10.95 -38.51 -22.26
C LEU A 750 11.94 -39.36 -23.07
N ALA A 751 12.31 -40.54 -22.60
CA ALA A 751 13.19 -41.49 -23.31
C ALA A 751 12.43 -42.35 -24.32
N GLY A 752 11.12 -42.48 -24.21
CA GLY A 752 10.22 -43.28 -25.05
C GLY A 752 9.42 -44.19 -24.17
#